data_584f596ce1cc3f9fdf8dd7300cb70225
#
_entry.id   584f596ce1cc3f9fdf8dd7300cb70225
#
_cell.length_a   1.000
_cell.length_b   1.000
_cell.length_c   1.000
_cell.angle_alpha   90.00
_cell.angle_beta   90.00
_cell.angle_gamma   90.00
#
_symmetry.space_group_name_H-M   'P 1'
#
loop_
_entity.id
_entity.type
_entity.pdbx_description
1 polymer ?
#
loop_
_entity_poly.entity_id
_entity_poly.type
_entity_poly.pdbx_seq_one_letter_code
_entity_poly.pdbx_strand_id
1 'polypeptide(L)'
;MYENIRIPAPEFLRRNKGKITKFSQLPRLVESINERVSELPPSEILDELRAISLYKPRGRPPYKTPILRWSLLVRYTSAQSYRLLLHEFPLPSFPLLRRLQQGTLNALKAAKLLLNEGKISEDIVLLFDEMFLQKLNQYTAGKMIGKDADGELYKGVMSFMIVGLKESVAMIVKAIPECTISGEWLMPEIESVLRNLIKIGFKVRAVICDDHGTNVNAYSRLSKKYGNMDDLFIIFEGCKIYLLFDPVHLVKNVRNNLLAAKKFVFPAFHFAKFRDEITVTPGYMDWRLLHTIYERDLKLAAHFKMGHAITYRALHPGNKKQDVNLALSIFRESTSASIRRYLPKREDAASFLNLINVWWTISNSKSKFNNQNYLGNAAVRGDGKIEFLQKMADWIEEWCECPHYTLTPQTAAAMIKTLRGTAALLNDLFDEGYEYVRTAVLQSDPLERRYGVTRMMHGGHFLVSLVEFNTSDKILLMRSLLKENIIFWEEDVFDEKPSVNEELESEIASLSDDIANSSLTDETLEVSLTVAGYIAKEVNKKLSCEKCKEHLISEDGTGVNKKYLDLLSRGGLTVPDATFADYVSHLFAALDVIELPLMKHAKQTIRMSALDILSRYFQDYTISCADHEKKVRKIVMRIAVNTYFSNKQKRDADIPRENNLEVFKRSKIDVKY
;
A
#
# COMPACT_ATOMS: atom_id res chain seq x y z
N MET A 1 2.19 17.39 -11.92
CA MET A 1 1.22 18.10 -11.08
C MET A 1 1.21 17.61 -9.63
N TYR A 2 2.35 17.07 -9.15
CA TYR A 2 2.53 16.50 -7.78
C TYR A 2 3.64 17.20 -6.96
N GLU A 3 4.23 18.28 -7.48
CA GLU A 3 5.26 19.03 -6.76
C GLU A 3 4.72 19.94 -5.64
N ASN A 4 3.41 20.08 -5.50
CA ASN A 4 2.79 21.05 -4.58
C ASN A 4 2.06 20.44 -3.38
N ILE A 5 2.28 19.16 -3.03
CA ILE A 5 1.83 18.62 -1.74
C ILE A 5 2.97 18.69 -0.70
N ARG A 6 3.70 19.77 -0.66
CA ARG A 6 4.36 20.22 0.57
C ARG A 6 3.31 20.94 1.40
N ILE A 7 2.82 20.27 2.42
CA ILE A 7 1.88 20.78 3.40
C ILE A 7 2.46 22.09 3.99
N PRO A 8 1.94 23.29 3.67
CA PRO A 8 2.37 24.52 4.37
C PRO A 8 1.86 24.59 5.82
N ALA A 9 0.94 23.69 6.23
CA ALA A 9 0.46 23.62 7.59
C ALA A 9 1.59 23.53 8.64
N PRO A 10 2.63 22.69 8.50
CA PRO A 10 3.74 22.68 9.46
C PRO A 10 4.50 24.00 9.52
N GLU A 11 4.66 24.68 8.40
CA GLU A 11 5.39 25.96 8.35
C GLU A 11 4.55 27.10 8.86
N PHE A 12 3.27 27.16 8.51
CA PHE A 12 2.34 28.11 9.08
C PHE A 12 2.19 27.94 10.59
N LEU A 13 2.01 26.70 11.08
CA LEU A 13 1.94 26.39 12.49
C LEU A 13 3.29 26.59 13.22
N ARG A 14 4.42 26.31 12.55
CA ARG A 14 5.75 26.55 13.08
C ARG A 14 6.05 28.05 13.23
N ARG A 15 5.68 28.87 12.22
CA ARG A 15 5.81 30.34 12.25
C ARG A 15 4.88 30.99 13.25
N ASN A 16 3.74 30.37 13.54
CA ASN A 16 2.72 30.91 14.44
C ASN A 16 2.65 30.17 15.80
N LYS A 17 3.64 29.32 16.12
CA LYS A 17 3.74 28.63 17.41
C LYS A 17 3.70 29.67 18.55
N GLY A 18 2.69 29.56 19.42
CA GLY A 18 2.46 30.50 20.50
C GLY A 18 1.72 31.81 20.14
N LYS A 19 1.32 32.01 18.85
CA LYS A 19 0.57 33.19 18.42
C LYS A 19 -0.91 32.96 18.13
N ILE A 20 -1.35 31.69 18.02
CA ILE A 20 -2.75 31.32 17.83
C ILE A 20 -3.41 31.23 19.21
N THR A 21 -3.55 32.37 19.84
CA THR A 21 -4.16 32.51 21.18
C THR A 21 -5.59 33.03 21.12
N LYS A 22 -6.08 33.43 19.94
CA LYS A 22 -7.40 34.04 19.79
C LYS A 22 -8.28 33.26 18.83
N PHE A 23 -9.51 33.04 19.23
CA PHE A 23 -10.56 32.38 18.43
C PHE A 23 -10.74 32.99 17.02
N SER A 24 -10.42 34.28 16.83
CA SER A 24 -10.47 34.99 15.55
C SER A 24 -9.48 34.49 14.50
N GLN A 25 -8.45 33.71 14.88
CA GLN A 25 -7.47 33.14 13.96
C GLN A 25 -7.84 31.73 13.47
N LEU A 26 -8.82 31.10 14.12
CA LEU A 26 -9.30 29.76 13.79
C LEU A 26 -9.89 29.66 12.37
N PRO A 27 -10.67 30.62 11.84
CA PRO A 27 -11.23 30.53 10.49
C PRO A 27 -10.16 30.30 9.42
N ARG A 28 -9.07 31.07 9.42
CA ARG A 28 -7.99 30.94 8.45
C ARG A 28 -7.27 29.61 8.51
N LEU A 29 -7.13 29.02 9.72
CA LEU A 29 -6.55 27.72 9.89
C LEU A 29 -7.49 26.63 9.37
N VAL A 30 -8.79 26.72 9.67
CA VAL A 30 -9.83 25.79 9.22
C VAL A 30 -10.00 25.87 7.69
N GLU A 31 -9.98 27.06 7.09
CA GLU A 31 -9.99 27.25 5.65
C GLU A 31 -8.78 26.60 4.99
N SER A 32 -7.57 26.85 5.48
CA SER A 32 -6.34 26.26 4.95
C SER A 32 -6.29 24.73 5.05
N ILE A 33 -6.98 24.15 6.04
CA ILE A 33 -7.13 22.70 6.17
C ILE A 33 -8.26 22.19 5.25
N ASN A 34 -9.39 22.89 5.18
CA ASN A 34 -10.55 22.49 4.38
C ASN A 34 -10.30 22.59 2.88
N GLU A 35 -9.57 23.58 2.37
CA GLU A 35 -9.15 23.65 0.95
C GLU A 35 -8.41 22.39 0.48
N ARG A 36 -7.87 21.59 1.42
CA ARG A 36 -7.11 20.38 1.14
C ARG A 36 -7.81 19.09 1.52
N VAL A 37 -8.75 19.16 2.46
CA VAL A 37 -9.42 18.00 3.05
C VAL A 37 -10.85 17.90 2.54
N SER A 38 -11.31 18.89 1.75
CA SER A 38 -12.65 19.04 1.15
C SER A 38 -13.86 18.77 2.06
N GLU A 39 -14.79 19.75 2.08
CA GLU A 39 -16.24 19.53 2.18
C GLU A 39 -16.95 19.57 3.54
N LEU A 40 -16.30 19.96 4.64
CA LEU A 40 -17.11 20.45 5.76
C LEU A 40 -17.16 21.98 5.68
N PRO A 41 -18.35 22.63 5.69
CA PRO A 41 -18.44 24.07 5.76
C PRO A 41 -17.63 24.57 6.97
N PRO A 42 -16.72 25.53 6.79
CA PRO A 42 -15.90 26.06 7.90
C PRO A 42 -16.75 26.51 9.10
N SER A 43 -17.96 26.98 8.82
CA SER A 43 -18.94 27.45 9.81
C SER A 43 -19.37 26.35 10.80
N GLU A 44 -19.69 25.14 10.33
CA GLU A 44 -20.20 24.07 11.21
C GLU A 44 -19.14 23.60 12.20
N ILE A 45 -17.88 23.48 11.75
CA ILE A 45 -16.77 23.10 12.63
C ILE A 45 -16.48 24.21 13.64
N LEU A 46 -16.51 25.48 13.20
CA LEU A 46 -16.30 26.63 14.08
C LEU A 46 -17.36 26.74 15.15
N ASP A 47 -18.63 26.53 14.80
CA ASP A 47 -19.75 26.58 15.75
C ASP A 47 -19.67 25.44 16.75
N GLU A 48 -19.29 24.25 16.32
CA GLU A 48 -19.07 23.10 17.20
C GLU A 48 -17.89 23.34 18.16
N LEU A 49 -16.77 23.89 17.67
CA LEU A 49 -15.63 24.23 18.50
C LEU A 49 -15.96 25.34 19.51
N ARG A 50 -16.80 26.32 19.14
CA ARG A 50 -17.32 27.33 20.07
C ARG A 50 -18.19 26.70 21.14
N ALA A 51 -19.11 25.83 20.77
CA ALA A 51 -19.97 25.12 21.71
C ALA A 51 -19.16 24.28 22.71
N ILE A 52 -18.12 23.57 22.23
CA ILE A 52 -17.24 22.76 23.08
C ILE A 52 -16.38 23.63 24.02
N SER A 53 -15.87 24.78 23.53
CA SER A 53 -15.04 25.67 24.37
C SER A 53 -15.82 26.38 25.49
N LEU A 54 -17.13 26.52 25.30
CA LEU A 54 -18.04 27.07 26.33
C LEU A 54 -18.54 26.03 27.33
N TYR A 55 -18.23 24.73 27.10
CA TYR A 55 -18.70 23.62 27.92
C TYR A 55 -17.90 23.54 29.24
N LYS A 56 -18.53 23.91 30.37
CA LYS A 56 -17.93 23.97 31.70
C LYS A 56 -18.22 22.81 32.67
N PRO A 57 -19.06 21.78 32.39
CA PRO A 57 -19.32 20.72 33.36
C PRO A 57 -18.12 19.79 33.59
N ARG A 58 -18.15 19.09 34.75
CA ARG A 58 -17.19 18.02 35.05
C ARG A 58 -17.42 16.85 34.11
N GLY A 59 -16.50 16.62 33.13
CA GLY A 59 -16.59 15.52 32.18
C GLY A 59 -15.99 15.88 30.81
N ARG A 60 -16.03 14.91 29.87
CA ARG A 60 -15.63 15.15 28.50
C ARG A 60 -16.75 15.84 27.72
N PRO A 61 -16.43 16.83 26.87
CA PRO A 61 -17.43 17.43 26.02
C PRO A 61 -18.07 16.38 25.08
N PRO A 62 -19.38 16.45 24.86
CA PRO A 62 -20.04 15.60 23.88
C PRO A 62 -19.67 16.06 22.47
N TYR A 63 -18.71 15.36 21.85
CA TYR A 63 -18.31 15.69 20.48
C TYR A 63 -19.36 15.19 19.49
N LYS A 64 -19.88 16.08 18.67
CA LYS A 64 -20.78 15.73 17.57
C LYS A 64 -20.02 15.14 16.37
N THR A 65 -20.74 14.47 15.50
CA THR A 65 -20.20 13.79 14.31
C THR A 65 -19.31 14.67 13.43
N PRO A 66 -19.66 15.95 13.09
CA PRO A 66 -18.81 16.80 12.26
C PRO A 66 -17.39 17.01 12.85
N ILE A 67 -17.29 17.30 14.16
CA ILE A 67 -15.98 17.52 14.78
C ILE A 67 -15.18 16.24 14.91
N LEU A 68 -15.81 15.09 15.16
CA LEU A 68 -15.13 13.80 15.19
C LEU A 68 -14.56 13.44 13.81
N ARG A 69 -15.35 13.64 12.75
CA ARG A 69 -14.96 13.44 11.37
C ARG A 69 -13.78 14.33 10.98
N TRP A 70 -13.90 15.64 11.22
CA TRP A 70 -12.84 16.60 10.93
C TRP A 70 -11.56 16.26 11.70
N SER A 71 -11.67 15.92 12.98
CA SER A 71 -10.55 15.50 13.81
C SER A 71 -9.85 14.27 13.28
N LEU A 72 -10.60 13.29 12.79
CA LEU A 72 -10.06 12.10 12.14
C LEU A 72 -9.37 12.43 10.82
N LEU A 73 -9.96 13.28 9.98
CA LEU A 73 -9.37 13.72 8.72
C LEU A 73 -8.04 14.44 8.94
N VAL A 74 -8.00 15.41 9.87
CA VAL A 74 -6.78 16.14 10.20
C VAL A 74 -5.72 15.19 10.76
N ARG A 75 -6.10 14.30 11.67
CA ARG A 75 -5.19 13.31 12.24
C ARG A 75 -4.60 12.39 11.17
N TYR A 76 -5.41 11.89 10.23
CA TYR A 76 -4.92 11.03 9.15
C TYR A 76 -4.14 11.78 8.10
N THR A 77 -4.37 13.09 7.95
CA THR A 77 -3.58 13.93 7.05
C THR A 77 -2.22 14.24 7.68
N SER A 78 -2.20 14.62 8.95
CA SER A 78 -0.98 14.91 9.71
C SER A 78 -1.23 14.73 11.21
N ALA A 79 -0.73 13.64 11.78
CA ALA A 79 -0.81 13.41 13.23
C ALA A 79 -0.06 14.49 14.02
N GLN A 80 0.98 15.10 13.46
CA GLN A 80 1.72 16.19 14.08
C GLN A 80 0.90 17.47 14.11
N SER A 81 0.23 17.82 13.01
CA SER A 81 -0.67 18.97 12.97
C SER A 81 -1.83 18.80 13.96
N TYR A 82 -2.37 17.59 14.05
CA TYR A 82 -3.43 17.30 15.01
C TYR A 82 -2.97 17.44 16.47
N ARG A 83 -1.72 17.04 16.80
CA ARG A 83 -1.14 17.27 18.15
C ARG A 83 -1.03 18.75 18.49
N LEU A 84 -0.65 19.57 17.52
CA LEU A 84 -0.57 21.03 17.74
C LEU A 84 -1.97 21.62 17.97
N LEU A 85 -2.96 21.20 17.20
CA LEU A 85 -4.35 21.63 17.38
C LEU A 85 -4.94 21.18 18.73
N LEU A 86 -4.63 19.96 19.18
CA LEU A 86 -5.03 19.44 20.50
C LEU A 86 -4.49 20.27 21.67
N HIS A 87 -3.33 20.91 21.48
CA HIS A 87 -2.75 21.78 22.50
C HIS A 87 -3.52 23.09 22.62
N GLU A 88 -4.05 23.61 21.53
CA GLU A 88 -4.70 24.92 21.48
C GLU A 88 -6.24 24.83 21.63
N PHE A 89 -6.84 23.69 21.27
CA PHE A 89 -8.30 23.53 21.20
C PHE A 89 -8.78 22.27 21.92
N PRO A 90 -9.97 22.29 22.53
CA PRO A 90 -10.56 21.14 23.22
C PRO A 90 -11.08 20.07 22.24
N LEU A 91 -10.18 19.52 21.41
CA LEU A 91 -10.49 18.50 20.41
C LEU A 91 -10.53 17.09 21.01
N PRO A 92 -11.13 16.11 20.31
CA PRO A 92 -11.11 14.70 20.67
C PRO A 92 -9.69 14.18 20.90
N SER A 93 -9.43 13.57 22.05
CA SER A 93 -8.09 13.03 22.37
C SER A 93 -7.70 11.87 21.44
N PHE A 94 -6.39 11.63 21.24
CA PHE A 94 -5.91 10.47 20.47
C PHE A 94 -6.49 9.12 20.96
N PRO A 95 -6.60 8.84 22.28
CA PRO A 95 -7.24 7.63 22.76
C PRO A 95 -8.72 7.53 22.37
N LEU A 96 -9.46 8.64 22.38
CA LEU A 96 -10.85 8.65 21.94
C LEU A 96 -10.96 8.35 20.43
N LEU A 97 -10.18 9.06 19.59
CA LEU A 97 -10.14 8.81 18.17
C LEU A 97 -9.67 7.39 17.82
N ARG A 98 -8.76 6.80 18.62
CA ARG A 98 -8.37 5.40 18.46
C ARG A 98 -9.50 4.43 18.80
N ARG A 99 -10.26 4.67 19.85
CA ARG A 99 -11.42 3.85 20.22
C ARG A 99 -12.47 3.84 19.12
N LEU A 100 -12.75 5.00 18.55
CA LEU A 100 -13.65 5.13 17.41
C LEU A 100 -13.19 4.37 16.16
N GLN A 101 -11.94 3.89 16.13
CA GLN A 101 -11.29 3.19 15.03
C GLN A 101 -10.94 1.73 15.36
N GLN A 102 -11.25 1.26 16.58
CA GLN A 102 -10.88 -0.08 17.04
C GLN A 102 -11.73 -1.19 16.41
N GLY A 103 -12.83 -0.86 15.75
CA GLY A 103 -13.52 -1.78 14.85
C GLY A 103 -12.58 -2.22 13.72
N THR A 104 -12.61 -3.51 13.38
CA THR A 104 -11.87 -4.05 12.25
C THR A 104 -12.51 -3.50 10.98
N LEU A 105 -11.99 -2.39 10.45
CA LEU A 105 -12.42 -1.87 9.16
C LEU A 105 -12.02 -2.90 8.09
N ASN A 106 -12.96 -3.76 7.75
CA ASN A 106 -12.82 -4.69 6.65
C ASN A 106 -13.05 -3.91 5.35
N ALA A 107 -12.09 -3.94 4.45
CA ALA A 107 -12.16 -3.24 3.17
C ALA A 107 -13.40 -3.65 2.34
N LEU A 108 -13.84 -4.91 2.44
CA LEU A 108 -15.07 -5.38 1.79
C LEU A 108 -16.33 -4.76 2.41
N LYS A 109 -16.37 -4.58 3.73
CA LYS A 109 -17.49 -3.85 4.39
C LYS A 109 -17.50 -2.38 3.95
N ALA A 110 -16.31 -1.75 3.84
CA ALA A 110 -16.18 -0.39 3.34
C ALA A 110 -16.68 -0.26 1.89
N ALA A 111 -16.34 -1.22 1.03
CA ALA A 111 -16.82 -1.28 -0.35
C ALA A 111 -18.36 -1.40 -0.42
N LYS A 112 -18.94 -2.26 0.43
CA LYS A 112 -20.40 -2.40 0.54
C LYS A 112 -21.09 -1.12 0.99
N LEU A 113 -20.49 -0.40 1.94
CA LEU A 113 -21.04 0.90 2.38
C LEU A 113 -21.02 1.93 1.26
N LEU A 114 -19.89 2.03 0.51
CA LEU A 114 -19.80 2.93 -0.65
C LEU A 114 -20.85 2.59 -1.71
N LEU A 115 -21.11 1.31 -1.95
CA LEU A 115 -22.16 0.85 -2.87
C LEU A 115 -23.55 1.23 -2.36
N ASN A 116 -23.87 0.94 -1.11
CA ASN A 116 -25.18 1.22 -0.52
C ASN A 116 -25.48 2.73 -0.46
N GLU A 117 -24.46 3.56 -0.25
CA GLU A 117 -24.58 5.03 -0.22
C GLU A 117 -24.54 5.65 -1.63
N GLY A 118 -24.49 4.85 -2.69
CA GLY A 118 -24.45 5.31 -4.08
C GLY A 118 -23.18 6.10 -4.43
N LYS A 119 -22.09 5.93 -3.68
CA LYS A 119 -20.80 6.59 -3.91
C LYS A 119 -19.94 5.87 -4.94
N ILE A 120 -20.22 4.61 -5.18
CA ILE A 120 -19.68 3.78 -6.25
C ILE A 120 -20.83 3.02 -6.90
N SER A 121 -20.80 2.92 -8.22
CA SER A 121 -21.78 2.10 -8.95
C SER A 121 -21.48 0.62 -8.79
N GLU A 122 -22.44 -0.22 -9.11
CA GLU A 122 -22.26 -1.67 -9.09
C GLU A 122 -21.20 -2.17 -10.10
N ASP A 123 -21.01 -1.43 -11.20
CA ASP A 123 -20.07 -1.78 -12.25
C ASP A 123 -18.64 -1.33 -11.90
N ILE A 124 -17.78 -2.30 -11.72
CA ILE A 124 -16.38 -2.09 -11.31
C ILE A 124 -15.41 -2.90 -12.17
N VAL A 125 -14.15 -2.49 -12.16
CA VAL A 125 -13.02 -3.32 -12.59
C VAL A 125 -12.20 -3.72 -11.38
N LEU A 126 -11.60 -4.91 -11.43
CA LEU A 126 -10.67 -5.42 -10.42
C LEU A 126 -9.25 -5.34 -10.97
N LEU A 127 -8.41 -4.57 -10.31
CA LEU A 127 -6.98 -4.50 -10.59
C LEU A 127 -6.22 -5.35 -9.58
N PHE A 128 -5.14 -6.01 -10.00
CA PHE A 128 -4.20 -6.59 -9.04
C PHE A 128 -2.76 -6.42 -9.52
N ASP A 129 -1.86 -6.25 -8.56
CA ASP A 129 -0.42 -6.07 -8.77
C ASP A 129 0.35 -6.35 -7.49
N GLU A 130 1.64 -6.65 -7.62
CA GLU A 130 2.56 -6.90 -6.53
C GLU A 130 3.37 -5.66 -6.17
N MET A 131 3.48 -5.38 -4.88
CA MET A 131 4.42 -4.41 -4.34
C MET A 131 5.51 -5.12 -3.55
N PHE A 132 6.77 -4.96 -3.95
CA PHE A 132 7.91 -5.49 -3.20
C PHE A 132 8.06 -4.83 -1.83
N LEU A 133 8.30 -5.65 -0.82
CA LEU A 133 8.46 -5.23 0.58
C LEU A 133 9.92 -5.31 1.04
N GLN A 134 10.23 -4.50 2.04
CA GLN A 134 11.42 -4.71 2.85
C GLN A 134 11.23 -5.98 3.67
N LYS A 135 12.14 -6.95 3.53
CA LYS A 135 12.12 -8.21 4.27
C LYS A 135 12.45 -7.95 5.74
N LEU A 136 11.44 -7.71 6.54
CA LEU A 136 11.59 -7.32 7.93
C LEU A 136 10.51 -7.96 8.80
N ASN A 137 10.92 -8.56 9.91
CA ASN A 137 10.01 -9.06 10.94
C ASN A 137 9.94 -8.04 12.09
N GLN A 138 8.78 -7.47 12.36
CA GLN A 138 8.60 -6.37 13.30
C GLN A 138 7.61 -6.70 14.41
N TYR A 139 7.98 -6.38 15.65
CA TYR A 139 7.04 -6.43 16.77
C TYR A 139 6.27 -5.11 16.87
N THR A 140 4.96 -5.17 16.66
CA THR A 140 4.10 -4.00 16.74
C THR A 140 2.71 -4.36 17.25
N ALA A 141 2.14 -3.51 18.10
CA ALA A 141 0.81 -3.70 18.69
C ALA A 141 0.61 -5.08 19.37
N GLY A 142 1.68 -5.70 19.85
CA GLY A 142 1.63 -7.00 20.51
C GLY A 142 1.67 -8.20 19.57
N LYS A 143 2.01 -8.00 18.29
CA LYS A 143 2.15 -9.05 17.27
C LYS A 143 3.52 -8.97 16.60
N MET A 144 4.04 -10.12 16.18
CA MET A 144 5.14 -10.17 15.22
C MET A 144 4.55 -10.19 13.82
N ILE A 145 5.04 -9.32 12.95
CA ILE A 145 4.54 -9.14 11.57
C ILE A 145 5.72 -9.12 10.62
N GLY A 146 5.68 -9.95 9.58
CA GLY A 146 6.72 -10.00 8.55
C GLY A 146 7.14 -11.39 8.11
N LYS A 147 6.61 -12.46 8.73
CA LYS A 147 6.87 -13.86 8.37
C LYS A 147 5.58 -14.62 8.10
N ASP A 148 5.68 -15.64 7.27
CA ASP A 148 4.62 -16.61 7.06
C ASP A 148 4.63 -17.73 8.14
N ALA A 149 3.78 -18.75 7.95
CA ALA A 149 3.66 -19.88 8.86
C ALA A 149 4.93 -20.76 8.91
N ASP A 150 5.71 -20.78 7.81
CA ASP A 150 6.95 -21.56 7.70
C ASP A 150 8.17 -20.78 8.22
N GLY A 151 7.96 -19.55 8.70
CA GLY A 151 9.00 -18.67 9.23
C GLY A 151 9.77 -17.88 8.17
N GLU A 152 9.37 -17.96 6.91
CA GLU A 152 9.96 -17.19 5.81
C GLU A 152 9.50 -15.73 5.85
N LEU A 153 10.41 -14.83 5.46
CA LEU A 153 10.09 -13.40 5.41
C LEU A 153 9.31 -13.06 4.14
N TYR A 154 8.21 -12.34 4.30
CA TYR A 154 7.47 -11.82 3.17
C TYR A 154 8.35 -10.94 2.28
N LYS A 155 8.25 -11.17 0.97
CA LYS A 155 9.00 -10.46 -0.09
C LYS A 155 8.16 -9.41 -0.77
N GLY A 156 6.85 -9.63 -0.83
CA GLY A 156 5.89 -8.77 -1.49
C GLY A 156 4.54 -8.76 -0.80
N VAL A 157 3.66 -7.95 -1.33
CA VAL A 157 2.24 -7.92 -1.03
C VAL A 157 1.46 -7.86 -2.34
N MET A 158 0.65 -8.89 -2.60
CA MET A 158 -0.30 -8.90 -3.69
C MET A 158 -1.53 -8.09 -3.27
N SER A 159 -1.84 -7.04 -3.99
CA SER A 159 -2.96 -6.15 -3.70
C SER A 159 -4.05 -6.25 -4.75
N PHE A 160 -5.28 -6.34 -4.31
CA PHE A 160 -6.49 -6.35 -5.15
C PHE A 160 -7.25 -5.05 -4.92
N MET A 161 -7.43 -4.25 -5.98
CA MET A 161 -8.09 -2.95 -5.94
C MET A 161 -9.32 -2.93 -6.84
N ILE A 162 -10.44 -2.43 -6.34
CA ILE A 162 -11.59 -2.10 -7.17
C ILE A 162 -11.53 -0.66 -7.65
N VAL A 163 -12.00 -0.43 -8.87
CA VAL A 163 -12.17 0.89 -9.46
C VAL A 163 -13.56 0.99 -10.08
N GLY A 164 -14.29 2.03 -9.75
CA GLY A 164 -15.60 2.30 -10.35
C GLY A 164 -15.48 2.69 -11.82
N LEU A 165 -16.35 2.17 -12.67
CA LEU A 165 -16.37 2.53 -14.10
C LEU A 165 -16.87 3.96 -14.33
N LYS A 166 -17.84 4.43 -13.56
CA LYS A 166 -18.44 5.77 -13.67
C LYS A 166 -17.76 6.79 -12.75
N GLU A 167 -17.45 6.39 -11.52
CA GLU A 167 -16.90 7.25 -10.49
C GLU A 167 -15.35 7.18 -10.46
N SER A 168 -14.74 8.13 -9.74
CA SER A 168 -13.29 8.13 -9.51
C SER A 168 -12.87 7.39 -8.23
N VAL A 169 -13.73 6.51 -7.72
CA VAL A 169 -13.47 5.75 -6.50
C VAL A 169 -12.57 4.57 -6.81
N ALA A 170 -11.48 4.46 -6.06
CA ALA A 170 -10.54 3.34 -6.13
C ALA A 170 -10.10 2.95 -4.72
N MET A 171 -10.19 1.65 -4.36
CA MET A 171 -9.81 1.16 -3.05
C MET A 171 -9.27 -0.26 -3.09
N ILE A 172 -8.25 -0.55 -2.28
CA ILE A 172 -7.77 -1.92 -2.05
C ILE A 172 -8.83 -2.66 -1.22
N VAL A 173 -9.29 -3.80 -1.73
CA VAL A 173 -10.28 -4.66 -1.06
C VAL A 173 -9.64 -5.88 -0.40
N LYS A 174 -8.45 -6.29 -0.86
CA LYS A 174 -7.66 -7.36 -0.28
C LYS A 174 -6.19 -7.10 -0.54
N ALA A 175 -5.35 -7.33 0.46
CA ALA A 175 -3.90 -7.30 0.35
C ALA A 175 -3.35 -8.55 1.04
N ILE A 176 -2.53 -9.33 0.34
CA ILE A 176 -2.01 -10.61 0.79
C ILE A 176 -0.50 -10.54 0.80
N PRO A 177 0.15 -10.58 1.98
CA PRO A 177 1.59 -10.73 2.05
C PRO A 177 2.02 -12.08 1.49
N GLU A 178 3.15 -12.12 0.77
CA GLU A 178 3.58 -13.32 0.10
C GLU A 178 5.11 -13.46 0.10
N CYS A 179 5.56 -14.72 0.05
CA CYS A 179 6.97 -15.10 -0.10
C CYS A 179 7.29 -15.52 -1.54
N THR A 180 6.33 -16.13 -2.24
CA THR A 180 6.49 -16.58 -3.62
C THR A 180 5.13 -16.65 -4.28
N ILE A 181 4.99 -16.01 -5.44
CA ILE A 181 3.76 -16.01 -6.23
C ILE A 181 3.91 -17.01 -7.39
N SER A 182 2.92 -17.90 -7.53
CA SER A 182 2.73 -18.75 -8.70
C SER A 182 1.33 -18.54 -9.27
N GLY A 183 1.13 -18.86 -10.55
CA GLY A 183 -0.23 -18.79 -11.14
C GLY A 183 -1.21 -19.76 -10.48
N GLU A 184 -0.71 -20.82 -9.88
CA GLU A 184 -1.49 -21.80 -9.12
C GLU A 184 -1.97 -21.24 -7.77
N TRP A 185 -1.13 -20.48 -7.08
CA TRP A 185 -1.49 -19.76 -5.88
C TRP A 185 -2.42 -18.57 -6.17
N LEU A 186 -2.16 -17.84 -7.26
CA LEU A 186 -2.87 -16.59 -7.57
C LEU A 186 -4.32 -16.83 -8.03
N MET A 187 -4.59 -17.91 -8.75
CA MET A 187 -5.93 -18.21 -9.27
C MET A 187 -7.01 -18.32 -8.17
N PRO A 188 -6.83 -19.14 -7.11
CA PRO A 188 -7.80 -19.21 -5.99
C PRO A 188 -8.01 -17.87 -5.29
N GLU A 189 -6.97 -17.05 -5.21
CA GLU A 189 -7.05 -15.72 -4.59
C GLU A 189 -7.92 -14.76 -5.42
N ILE A 190 -7.76 -14.79 -6.76
CA ILE A 190 -8.64 -14.04 -7.67
C ILE A 190 -10.08 -14.54 -7.53
N GLU A 191 -10.33 -15.85 -7.56
CA GLU A 191 -11.67 -16.43 -7.36
C GLU A 191 -12.31 -15.98 -6.04
N SER A 192 -11.55 -16.01 -4.95
CA SER A 192 -12.00 -15.59 -3.63
C SER A 192 -12.43 -14.11 -3.61
N VAL A 193 -11.64 -13.24 -4.24
CA VAL A 193 -11.96 -11.80 -4.34
C VAL A 193 -13.21 -11.59 -5.19
N LEU A 194 -13.28 -12.19 -6.37
CA LEU A 194 -14.45 -12.10 -7.27
C LEU A 194 -15.73 -12.55 -6.58
N ARG A 195 -15.72 -13.73 -5.92
CA ARG A 195 -16.87 -14.24 -5.17
C ARG A 195 -17.34 -13.30 -4.08
N ASN A 196 -16.42 -12.71 -3.33
CA ASN A 196 -16.75 -11.76 -2.29
C ASN A 196 -17.35 -10.47 -2.85
N LEU A 197 -16.81 -9.95 -3.97
CA LEU A 197 -17.34 -8.75 -4.62
C LEU A 197 -18.75 -8.97 -5.19
N ILE A 198 -18.98 -10.08 -5.87
CA ILE A 198 -20.30 -10.45 -6.41
C ILE A 198 -21.32 -10.63 -5.27
N LYS A 199 -20.92 -11.28 -4.16
CA LYS A 199 -21.76 -11.42 -2.97
C LYS A 199 -22.22 -10.10 -2.35
N ILE A 200 -21.39 -9.05 -2.45
CA ILE A 200 -21.76 -7.71 -1.92
C ILE A 200 -22.67 -6.95 -2.86
N GLY A 201 -22.80 -7.38 -4.13
CA GLY A 201 -23.65 -6.76 -5.14
C GLY A 201 -22.91 -6.04 -6.26
N PHE A 202 -21.59 -6.19 -6.36
CA PHE A 202 -20.84 -5.66 -7.48
C PHE A 202 -20.93 -6.53 -8.72
N LYS A 203 -20.94 -5.90 -9.89
CA LYS A 203 -20.75 -6.48 -11.20
C LYS A 203 -19.31 -6.23 -11.64
N VAL A 204 -18.45 -7.22 -11.49
CA VAL A 204 -17.05 -7.10 -11.93
C VAL A 204 -17.00 -7.26 -13.46
N ARG A 205 -16.65 -6.21 -14.18
CA ARG A 205 -16.66 -6.18 -15.66
C ARG A 205 -15.36 -6.66 -16.26
N ALA A 206 -14.25 -6.40 -15.61
CA ALA A 206 -12.94 -6.87 -16.03
C ALA A 206 -12.01 -7.12 -14.85
N VAL A 207 -11.05 -8.00 -15.04
CA VAL A 207 -9.86 -8.17 -14.20
C VAL A 207 -8.66 -7.69 -15.00
N ILE A 208 -7.77 -6.90 -14.41
CA ILE A 208 -6.65 -6.25 -15.09
C ILE A 208 -5.37 -6.45 -14.28
N CYS A 209 -4.30 -6.86 -14.96
CA CYS A 209 -2.97 -7.03 -14.39
C CYS A 209 -1.89 -6.75 -15.45
N ASP A 210 -0.63 -6.79 -15.08
CA ASP A 210 0.47 -6.81 -16.05
C ASP A 210 0.57 -8.16 -16.78
N ASP A 211 1.34 -8.21 -17.86
CA ASP A 211 1.59 -9.41 -18.65
C ASP A 211 2.76 -10.27 -18.13
N HIS A 212 3.06 -10.21 -16.81
CA HIS A 212 4.06 -11.09 -16.20
C HIS A 212 3.64 -12.56 -16.31
N GLY A 213 4.62 -13.45 -16.50
CA GLY A 213 4.36 -14.87 -16.73
C GLY A 213 3.47 -15.56 -15.69
N THR A 214 3.56 -15.17 -14.45
CA THR A 214 2.68 -15.65 -13.35
C THR A 214 1.23 -15.26 -13.57
N ASN A 215 0.98 -14.01 -13.99
CA ASN A 215 -0.37 -13.49 -14.25
C ASN A 215 -0.96 -14.11 -15.52
N VAL A 216 -0.15 -14.26 -16.55
CA VAL A 216 -0.55 -15.00 -17.78
C VAL A 216 -0.95 -16.44 -17.45
N ASN A 217 -0.19 -17.12 -16.59
CA ASN A 217 -0.52 -18.48 -16.14
C ASN A 217 -1.83 -18.52 -15.35
N ALA A 218 -2.04 -17.57 -14.42
CA ALA A 218 -3.29 -17.46 -13.66
C ALA A 218 -4.50 -17.23 -14.58
N TYR A 219 -4.39 -16.34 -15.58
CA TYR A 219 -5.43 -16.10 -16.59
C TYR A 219 -5.71 -17.33 -17.44
N SER A 220 -4.67 -18.03 -17.89
CA SER A 220 -4.84 -19.28 -18.63
C SER A 220 -5.61 -20.34 -17.82
N ARG A 221 -5.30 -20.47 -16.52
CA ARG A 221 -6.03 -21.38 -15.62
C ARG A 221 -7.49 -20.96 -15.41
N LEU A 222 -7.76 -19.65 -15.25
CA LEU A 222 -9.12 -19.12 -15.14
C LEU A 222 -9.91 -19.35 -16.42
N SER A 223 -9.33 -19.03 -17.60
CA SER A 223 -9.96 -19.27 -18.90
C SER A 223 -10.24 -20.76 -19.11
N LYS A 224 -9.32 -21.64 -18.74
CA LYS A 224 -9.54 -23.11 -18.85
C LYS A 224 -10.68 -23.62 -17.96
N LYS A 225 -10.89 -23.00 -16.79
CA LYS A 225 -11.92 -23.43 -15.82
C LYS A 225 -13.29 -22.80 -16.07
N TYR A 226 -13.34 -21.54 -16.47
CA TYR A 226 -14.55 -20.71 -16.54
C TYR A 226 -14.74 -20.03 -17.91
N GLY A 227 -13.80 -20.17 -18.82
CA GLY A 227 -13.80 -19.48 -20.11
C GLY A 227 -14.70 -20.13 -21.14
N ASN A 228 -14.73 -19.49 -22.29
CA ASN A 228 -15.35 -19.96 -23.53
C ASN A 228 -14.31 -20.12 -24.64
N MET A 229 -14.75 -20.45 -25.84
CA MET A 229 -13.86 -20.66 -27.00
C MET A 229 -13.01 -19.44 -27.38
N ASP A 230 -13.50 -18.22 -27.11
CA ASP A 230 -12.83 -16.97 -27.53
C ASP A 230 -11.76 -16.48 -26.55
N ASP A 231 -11.67 -17.08 -25.37
CA ASP A 231 -10.67 -16.80 -24.31
C ASP A 231 -10.54 -15.30 -23.88
N LEU A 232 -11.50 -14.45 -24.28
CA LEU A 232 -11.52 -13.01 -23.95
C LEU A 232 -12.11 -12.73 -22.58
N PHE A 233 -13.06 -13.58 -22.14
CA PHE A 233 -13.76 -13.44 -20.87
C PHE A 233 -14.04 -14.80 -20.21
N ILE A 234 -14.38 -14.76 -18.96
CA ILE A 234 -14.85 -15.90 -18.19
C ILE A 234 -16.29 -15.68 -17.74
N ILE A 235 -17.03 -16.75 -17.52
CA ILE A 235 -18.33 -16.71 -16.83
C ILE A 235 -18.11 -17.20 -15.40
N PHE A 236 -18.09 -16.29 -14.45
CA PHE A 236 -17.87 -16.60 -13.03
C PHE A 236 -19.10 -16.22 -12.20
N GLU A 237 -19.72 -17.20 -11.54
CA GLU A 237 -20.98 -17.04 -10.79
C GLU A 237 -22.07 -16.24 -11.55
N GLY A 238 -22.20 -16.53 -12.86
CA GLY A 238 -23.16 -15.85 -13.74
C GLY A 238 -22.74 -14.49 -14.28
N CYS A 239 -21.60 -13.95 -13.85
CA CYS A 239 -21.06 -12.69 -14.34
C CYS A 239 -20.07 -12.91 -15.48
N LYS A 240 -20.22 -12.13 -16.57
CA LYS A 240 -19.26 -12.06 -17.68
C LYS A 240 -18.12 -11.12 -17.30
N ILE A 241 -16.90 -11.64 -17.19
CA ILE A 241 -15.72 -10.92 -16.69
C ILE A 241 -14.61 -10.99 -17.71
N TYR A 242 -14.18 -9.85 -18.24
CA TYR A 242 -13.08 -9.77 -19.21
C TYR A 242 -11.72 -9.88 -18.52
N LEU A 243 -10.78 -10.62 -19.13
CA LEU A 243 -9.41 -10.79 -18.65
C LEU A 243 -8.48 -9.95 -19.52
N LEU A 244 -8.06 -8.79 -19.03
CA LEU A 244 -7.29 -7.80 -19.77
C LEU A 244 -5.89 -7.63 -19.18
N PHE A 245 -4.92 -7.28 -20.04
CA PHE A 245 -3.60 -6.83 -19.58
C PHE A 245 -3.51 -5.30 -19.60
N ASP A 246 -2.70 -4.75 -18.72
CA ASP A 246 -2.53 -3.31 -18.56
C ASP A 246 -1.88 -2.67 -19.81
N PRO A 247 -2.55 -1.76 -20.53
CA PRO A 247 -1.98 -1.03 -21.66
C PRO A 247 -0.70 -0.25 -21.33
N VAL A 248 -0.52 0.18 -20.08
CA VAL A 248 0.71 0.85 -19.61
C VAL A 248 1.91 -0.09 -19.69
N HIS A 249 1.74 -1.34 -19.28
CA HIS A 249 2.77 -2.36 -19.39
C HIS A 249 3.01 -2.78 -20.84
N LEU A 250 1.95 -2.91 -21.63
CA LEU A 250 2.07 -3.27 -23.05
C LEU A 250 2.84 -2.23 -23.86
N VAL A 251 2.61 -0.92 -23.67
CA VAL A 251 3.36 0.12 -24.39
C VAL A 251 4.85 0.13 -23.97
N LYS A 252 5.14 -0.14 -22.71
CA LYS A 252 6.53 -0.33 -22.24
C LYS A 252 7.19 -1.53 -22.95
N ASN A 253 6.45 -2.63 -23.08
CA ASN A 253 6.94 -3.84 -23.73
C ASN A 253 7.18 -3.66 -25.22
N VAL A 254 6.29 -2.97 -25.95
CA VAL A 254 6.52 -2.61 -27.37
C VAL A 254 7.81 -1.79 -27.50
N ARG A 255 8.03 -0.75 -26.67
CA ARG A 255 9.28 0.00 -26.69
C ARG A 255 10.50 -0.86 -26.36
N ASN A 256 10.40 -1.72 -25.36
CA ASN A 256 11.51 -2.58 -24.94
C ASN A 256 11.86 -3.62 -26.02
N ASN A 257 10.86 -4.15 -26.70
CA ASN A 257 11.05 -5.06 -27.84
C ASN A 257 11.75 -4.33 -28.99
N LEU A 258 11.32 -3.10 -29.35
CA LEU A 258 11.99 -2.29 -30.37
C LEU A 258 13.46 -1.95 -29.99
N LEU A 259 13.69 -1.60 -28.73
CA LEU A 259 15.04 -1.33 -28.21
C LEU A 259 15.95 -2.57 -28.28
N ALA A 260 15.42 -3.75 -27.97
CA ALA A 260 16.17 -5.02 -28.01
C ALA A 260 16.46 -5.47 -29.44
N ALA A 261 15.42 -5.48 -30.28
CA ALA A 261 15.49 -5.91 -31.69
C ALA A 261 16.22 -4.89 -32.58
N LYS A 262 16.30 -3.63 -32.16
CA LYS A 262 16.82 -2.48 -32.93
C LYS A 262 16.00 -2.11 -34.14
N LYS A 263 15.24 -3.03 -34.74
CA LYS A 263 14.45 -2.83 -35.95
C LYS A 263 13.18 -3.65 -35.88
N PHE A 264 12.03 -3.02 -36.16
CA PHE A 264 10.74 -3.66 -36.41
C PHE A 264 10.41 -3.58 -37.89
N VAL A 265 10.00 -4.70 -38.47
CA VAL A 265 9.39 -4.76 -39.80
C VAL A 265 7.90 -5.02 -39.62
N PHE A 266 7.05 -4.26 -40.27
CA PHE A 266 5.61 -4.30 -40.06
C PHE A 266 4.85 -4.23 -41.42
N PRO A 267 3.63 -4.82 -41.50
CA PRO A 267 2.77 -4.76 -42.66
C PRO A 267 2.03 -3.43 -42.77
N ALA A 268 1.27 -3.24 -43.84
CA ALA A 268 0.41 -2.10 -44.03
C ALA A 268 -0.71 -2.06 -42.97
N PHE A 269 -1.09 -0.84 -42.55
CA PHE A 269 -2.29 -0.62 -41.77
C PHE A 269 -3.11 0.50 -42.39
N HIS A 270 -4.43 0.34 -42.43
CA HIS A 270 -5.33 1.37 -42.92
C HIS A 270 -6.62 1.39 -42.09
N PHE A 271 -7.00 2.60 -41.64
CA PHE A 271 -8.23 2.83 -40.89
C PHE A 271 -8.82 4.21 -41.23
N ALA A 272 -10.04 4.23 -41.81
CA ALA A 272 -10.66 5.45 -42.34
C ALA A 272 -11.89 5.95 -41.56
N LYS A 273 -12.28 5.28 -40.45
CA LYS A 273 -13.47 5.69 -39.68
C LYS A 273 -13.25 6.90 -38.76
N PHE A 274 -12.01 7.28 -38.48
CA PHE A 274 -11.71 8.50 -37.76
C PHE A 274 -11.77 9.72 -38.66
N ARG A 275 -11.91 10.89 -38.03
CA ARG A 275 -11.83 12.18 -38.73
C ARG A 275 -10.56 12.30 -39.56
N ASP A 276 -9.44 11.89 -38.99
CA ASP A 276 -8.14 11.83 -39.64
C ASP A 276 -7.81 10.36 -39.90
N GLU A 277 -7.73 10.02 -41.19
CA GLU A 277 -7.41 8.67 -41.65
C GLU A 277 -6.02 8.22 -41.14
N ILE A 278 -5.93 6.98 -40.69
CA ILE A 278 -4.66 6.41 -40.22
C ILE A 278 -4.18 5.41 -41.24
N THR A 279 -3.05 5.71 -41.86
CA THR A 279 -2.41 4.83 -42.85
C THR A 279 -0.94 4.61 -42.46
N VAL A 280 -0.52 3.37 -42.41
CA VAL A 280 0.87 2.94 -42.29
C VAL A 280 1.24 2.15 -43.52
N THR A 281 2.24 2.61 -44.26
CA THR A 281 2.78 1.84 -45.39
C THR A 281 3.69 0.71 -44.87
N PRO A 282 3.75 -0.46 -45.56
CA PRO A 282 4.67 -1.52 -45.18
C PRO A 282 6.09 -0.98 -45.10
N GLY A 283 6.81 -1.30 -44.04
CA GLY A 283 8.14 -0.75 -43.84
C GLY A 283 8.83 -1.26 -42.59
N TYR A 284 9.69 -0.44 -42.05
CA TYR A 284 10.40 -0.79 -40.84
C TYR A 284 10.68 0.42 -39.95
N MET A 285 10.64 0.23 -38.63
CA MET A 285 11.15 1.21 -37.65
C MET A 285 12.49 0.73 -37.12
N ASP A 286 13.52 1.59 -37.28
CA ASP A 286 14.87 1.34 -36.79
C ASP A 286 15.19 2.28 -35.65
N TRP A 287 15.68 1.76 -34.54
CA TRP A 287 16.06 2.54 -33.36
C TRP A 287 17.10 3.63 -33.68
N ARG A 288 17.96 3.43 -34.67
CA ARG A 288 18.94 4.40 -35.12
C ARG A 288 18.30 5.68 -35.68
N LEU A 289 17.07 5.64 -36.19
CA LEU A 289 16.36 6.85 -36.64
C LEU A 289 16.17 7.83 -35.48
N LEU A 290 15.87 7.33 -34.29
CA LEU A 290 15.70 8.15 -33.07
C LEU A 290 17.03 8.80 -32.65
N HIS A 291 18.15 8.08 -32.77
CA HIS A 291 19.48 8.64 -32.54
C HIS A 291 19.78 9.75 -33.57
N THR A 292 19.47 9.53 -34.84
CA THR A 292 19.67 10.55 -35.89
C THR A 292 18.88 11.85 -35.59
N ILE A 293 17.66 11.75 -35.09
CA ILE A 293 16.87 12.91 -34.69
C ILE A 293 17.55 13.63 -33.52
N TYR A 294 17.93 12.88 -32.47
CA TYR A 294 18.58 13.42 -31.30
C TYR A 294 19.89 14.16 -31.67
N GLU A 295 20.74 13.55 -32.50
CA GLU A 295 22.00 14.16 -32.96
C GLU A 295 21.79 15.43 -33.82
N ARG A 296 20.72 15.45 -34.64
CA ARG A 296 20.35 16.66 -35.41
C ARG A 296 19.86 17.78 -34.50
N ASP A 297 19.04 17.45 -33.50
CA ASP A 297 18.56 18.42 -32.51
C ASP A 297 19.70 19.04 -31.70
N LEU A 298 20.76 18.29 -31.40
CA LEU A 298 21.94 18.82 -30.71
C LEU A 298 22.73 19.89 -31.51
N LYS A 299 22.52 19.93 -32.84
CA LYS A 299 23.18 20.91 -33.72
C LYS A 299 22.35 22.20 -33.92
N LEU A 300 21.12 22.23 -33.39
CA LEU A 300 20.27 23.41 -33.51
C LEU A 300 20.76 24.54 -32.58
N ALA A 301 20.71 25.77 -33.06
CA ALA A 301 21.03 26.96 -32.27
C ALA A 301 20.03 27.15 -31.11
N ALA A 302 20.45 27.89 -30.08
CA ALA A 302 19.62 28.24 -28.93
C ALA A 302 18.99 27.04 -28.19
N HIS A 303 19.61 25.85 -28.31
CA HIS A 303 19.14 24.62 -27.69
C HIS A 303 17.72 24.17 -28.10
N PHE A 304 17.23 24.63 -29.26
CA PHE A 304 15.96 24.18 -29.82
C PHE A 304 16.00 22.69 -30.15
N LYS A 305 14.83 22.04 -30.09
CA LYS A 305 14.64 20.62 -30.42
C LYS A 305 13.35 20.43 -31.18
N MET A 306 13.38 19.76 -32.32
CA MET A 306 12.17 19.27 -33.00
C MET A 306 11.63 18.02 -32.33
N GLY A 307 12.50 17.05 -32.06
CA GLY A 307 12.20 15.83 -31.32
C GLY A 307 12.26 16.05 -29.81
N HIS A 308 11.62 17.10 -29.28
CA HIS A 308 11.76 17.52 -27.88
C HIS A 308 11.46 16.42 -26.86
N ALA A 309 10.68 15.40 -27.26
CA ALA A 309 10.40 14.23 -26.42
C ALA A 309 11.56 13.22 -26.40
N ILE A 310 12.45 13.24 -27.41
CA ILE A 310 13.60 12.34 -27.51
C ILE A 310 14.76 12.89 -26.68
N THR A 311 15.03 12.25 -25.56
CA THR A 311 16.15 12.59 -24.67
C THR A 311 17.20 11.49 -24.71
N TYR A 312 18.44 11.78 -24.27
CA TYR A 312 19.47 10.76 -24.11
C TYR A 312 18.98 9.58 -23.26
N ARG A 313 18.25 9.89 -22.18
CA ARG A 313 17.68 8.86 -21.28
C ARG A 313 16.59 8.03 -21.96
N ALA A 314 15.78 8.59 -22.84
CA ALA A 314 14.77 7.84 -23.59
C ALA A 314 15.43 6.85 -24.58
N LEU A 315 16.55 7.25 -25.18
CA LEU A 315 17.35 6.40 -26.09
C LEU A 315 18.15 5.34 -25.34
N HIS A 316 18.62 5.65 -24.13
CA HIS A 316 19.45 4.80 -23.28
C HIS A 316 18.82 4.64 -21.89
N PRO A 317 17.67 3.94 -21.78
CA PRO A 317 16.93 3.86 -20.52
C PRO A 317 17.68 3.09 -19.40
N GLY A 318 18.67 2.25 -19.73
CA GLY A 318 19.42 1.46 -18.74
C GLY A 318 18.47 0.70 -17.80
N ASN A 319 18.62 0.94 -16.50
CA ASN A 319 17.74 0.33 -15.48
C ASN A 319 16.33 0.94 -15.40
N LYS A 320 16.06 2.04 -16.16
CA LYS A 320 14.74 2.69 -16.20
C LYS A 320 13.86 2.19 -17.35
N LYS A 321 14.02 0.95 -17.79
CA LYS A 321 13.18 0.30 -18.79
C LYS A 321 11.71 0.20 -18.38
N GLN A 322 11.40 0.35 -17.08
CA GLN A 322 10.03 0.35 -16.57
C GLN A 322 9.40 1.75 -16.50
N ASP A 323 10.14 2.82 -16.82
CA ASP A 323 9.60 4.18 -16.83
C ASP A 323 8.69 4.38 -18.07
N VAL A 324 7.41 4.57 -17.81
CA VAL A 324 6.35 4.77 -18.81
C VAL A 324 6.59 6.05 -19.60
N ASN A 325 7.03 7.15 -18.96
CA ASN A 325 7.25 8.43 -19.64
C ASN A 325 8.38 8.31 -20.66
N LEU A 326 9.44 7.55 -20.34
CA LEU A 326 10.52 7.26 -21.30
C LEU A 326 10.05 6.38 -22.46
N ALA A 327 9.10 5.46 -22.23
CA ALA A 327 8.50 4.67 -23.28
C ALA A 327 7.62 5.55 -24.20
N LEU A 328 6.72 6.31 -23.61
CA LEU A 328 5.80 7.18 -24.33
C LEU A 328 6.52 8.27 -25.12
N SER A 329 7.67 8.75 -24.65
CA SER A 329 8.43 9.78 -25.40
C SER A 329 8.84 9.31 -26.79
N ILE A 330 9.02 8.01 -27.01
CA ILE A 330 9.32 7.44 -28.34
C ILE A 330 8.13 7.50 -29.27
N PHE A 331 6.93 7.32 -28.74
CA PHE A 331 5.68 7.24 -29.54
C PHE A 331 4.94 8.58 -29.63
N ARG A 332 5.43 9.66 -29.02
CA ARG A 332 4.77 10.97 -29.09
C ARG A 332 4.65 11.47 -30.53
N GLU A 333 3.60 12.23 -30.80
CA GLU A 333 3.36 12.90 -32.07
C GLU A 333 4.55 13.76 -32.53
N SER A 334 5.21 14.48 -31.59
CA SER A 334 6.41 15.26 -31.89
C SER A 334 7.57 14.41 -32.41
N THR A 335 7.66 13.14 -32.00
CA THR A 335 8.68 12.19 -32.51
C THR A 335 8.36 11.81 -33.95
N SER A 336 7.12 11.48 -34.26
CA SER A 336 6.65 11.20 -35.63
C SER A 336 6.85 12.40 -36.54
N ALA A 337 6.47 13.59 -36.07
CA ALA A 337 6.66 14.84 -36.81
C ALA A 337 8.14 15.17 -37.10
N SER A 338 9.02 14.92 -36.13
CA SER A 338 10.46 15.10 -36.34
C SER A 338 11.07 14.11 -37.32
N ILE A 339 10.57 12.87 -37.39
CA ILE A 339 10.95 11.91 -38.45
C ILE A 339 10.52 12.47 -39.82
N ARG A 340 9.28 12.88 -39.96
CA ARG A 340 8.78 13.47 -41.23
C ARG A 340 9.61 14.66 -41.67
N ARG A 341 9.99 15.52 -40.74
CA ARG A 341 10.77 16.73 -41.06
C ARG A 341 12.24 16.45 -41.39
N TYR A 342 12.89 15.60 -40.62
CA TYR A 342 14.32 15.32 -40.80
C TYR A 342 14.63 14.19 -41.79
N LEU A 343 13.68 13.28 -41.95
CA LEU A 343 13.85 12.05 -42.73
C LEU A 343 12.58 11.79 -43.58
N PRO A 344 12.26 12.67 -44.55
CA PRO A 344 10.97 12.64 -45.29
C PRO A 344 10.75 11.32 -46.06
N LYS A 345 11.81 10.58 -46.36
CA LYS A 345 11.69 9.24 -47.01
C LYS A 345 11.30 8.13 -46.03
N ARG A 346 11.12 8.44 -44.73
CA ARG A 346 10.84 7.48 -43.68
C ARG A 346 9.42 7.68 -43.07
N GLU A 347 8.46 7.95 -43.98
CA GLU A 347 7.05 8.06 -43.61
C GLU A 347 6.53 6.75 -43.00
N ASP A 348 7.04 5.61 -43.44
CA ASP A 348 6.76 4.30 -42.85
C ASP A 348 7.02 4.28 -41.35
N ALA A 349 8.19 4.71 -40.91
CA ALA A 349 8.55 4.76 -39.51
C ALA A 349 7.76 5.80 -38.71
N ALA A 350 7.49 6.97 -39.30
CA ALA A 350 6.71 8.02 -38.67
C ALA A 350 5.26 7.62 -38.43
N SER A 351 4.63 7.01 -39.45
CA SER A 351 3.24 6.55 -39.37
C SER A 351 3.08 5.34 -38.40
N PHE A 352 4.07 4.44 -38.36
CA PHE A 352 4.10 3.37 -37.34
C PHE A 352 4.11 3.91 -35.91
N LEU A 353 4.99 4.87 -35.59
CA LEU A 353 5.02 5.47 -34.27
C LEU A 353 3.70 6.19 -33.93
N ASN A 354 3.11 6.86 -34.92
CA ASN A 354 1.81 7.49 -34.77
C ASN A 354 0.70 6.47 -34.50
N LEU A 355 0.69 5.31 -35.16
CA LEU A 355 -0.29 4.23 -34.90
C LEU A 355 -0.24 3.79 -33.42
N ILE A 356 0.96 3.57 -32.86
CA ILE A 356 1.11 3.21 -31.46
C ILE A 356 0.64 4.37 -30.55
N ASN A 357 0.90 5.62 -30.91
CA ASN A 357 0.42 6.78 -30.16
C ASN A 357 -1.11 6.91 -30.19
N VAL A 358 -1.75 6.63 -31.31
CA VAL A 358 -3.22 6.60 -31.42
C VAL A 358 -3.81 5.53 -30.50
N TRP A 359 -3.28 4.30 -30.58
CA TRP A 359 -3.70 3.23 -29.67
C TRP A 359 -3.58 3.62 -28.20
N TRP A 360 -2.43 4.17 -27.81
CA TRP A 360 -2.21 4.65 -26.45
C TRP A 360 -3.23 5.75 -26.05
N THR A 361 -3.47 6.71 -26.94
CA THR A 361 -4.41 7.82 -26.68
C THR A 361 -5.82 7.29 -26.45
N ILE A 362 -6.26 6.33 -27.24
CA ILE A 362 -7.57 5.67 -27.09
C ILE A 362 -7.63 4.88 -25.79
N SER A 363 -6.59 4.12 -25.46
CA SER A 363 -6.52 3.28 -24.26
C SER A 363 -6.38 4.08 -22.96
N ASN A 364 -6.02 5.39 -23.02
CA ASN A 364 -5.76 6.25 -21.86
C ASN A 364 -6.70 7.44 -21.78
N SER A 365 -7.94 7.32 -22.25
CA SER A 365 -8.92 8.40 -22.15
C SER A 365 -9.41 8.59 -20.71
N LYS A 366 -9.19 9.80 -20.15
CA LYS A 366 -9.43 10.13 -18.72
C LYS A 366 -10.66 11.00 -18.49
N SER A 367 -11.18 11.64 -19.53
CA SER A 367 -12.29 12.60 -19.44
C SER A 367 -13.29 12.38 -20.56
N LYS A 368 -14.54 12.78 -20.34
CA LYS A 368 -15.60 12.72 -21.37
C LYS A 368 -15.19 13.51 -22.63
N PHE A 369 -14.55 14.67 -22.44
CA PHE A 369 -14.06 15.54 -23.51
C PHE A 369 -12.59 15.89 -23.28
N ASN A 370 -11.82 15.88 -24.35
CA ASN A 370 -10.43 16.33 -24.40
C ASN A 370 -10.29 17.38 -25.50
N ASN A 371 -10.07 18.62 -25.11
CA ASN A 371 -10.01 19.75 -26.05
C ASN A 371 -8.77 19.74 -26.96
N GLN A 372 -7.74 18.96 -26.62
CA GLN A 372 -6.48 18.89 -27.37
C GLN A 372 -6.49 17.80 -28.46
N ASN A 373 -7.14 16.67 -28.18
CA ASN A 373 -7.18 15.53 -29.09
C ASN A 373 -8.48 14.74 -28.90
N TYR A 374 -9.34 14.73 -29.92
CA TYR A 374 -10.64 14.06 -29.88
C TYR A 374 -10.53 12.52 -29.66
N LEU A 375 -9.43 11.90 -30.09
CA LEU A 375 -9.17 10.47 -29.82
C LEU A 375 -9.00 10.18 -28.34
N GLY A 376 -8.56 11.17 -27.56
CA GLY A 376 -8.47 11.10 -26.09
C GLY A 376 -9.79 11.34 -25.36
N ASN A 377 -10.90 11.60 -26.05
CA ASN A 377 -12.23 11.59 -25.46
C ASN A 377 -12.58 10.19 -24.96
N ALA A 378 -13.45 10.08 -23.97
CA ALA A 378 -14.05 8.81 -23.60
C ALA A 378 -14.68 8.12 -24.82
N ALA A 379 -14.65 6.81 -24.86
CA ALA A 379 -15.28 6.07 -25.94
C ALA A 379 -16.80 6.23 -25.90
N VAL A 380 -17.41 6.43 -27.04
CA VAL A 380 -18.87 6.47 -27.24
C VAL A 380 -19.26 5.55 -28.38
N ARG A 381 -20.51 5.10 -28.39
CA ARG A 381 -21.00 4.20 -29.43
C ARG A 381 -20.86 4.85 -30.83
N GLY A 382 -20.23 4.15 -31.76
CA GLY A 382 -20.09 4.60 -33.15
C GLY A 382 -18.99 5.62 -33.41
N ASP A 383 -18.10 5.92 -32.47
CA ASP A 383 -16.98 6.85 -32.64
C ASP A 383 -15.76 6.24 -33.37
N GLY A 384 -15.87 4.99 -33.79
CA GLY A 384 -14.82 4.26 -34.51
C GLY A 384 -13.75 3.62 -33.64
N LYS A 385 -13.74 3.86 -32.31
CA LYS A 385 -12.67 3.33 -31.43
C LYS A 385 -12.74 1.81 -31.26
N ILE A 386 -13.94 1.25 -31.20
CA ILE A 386 -14.13 -0.20 -31.09
C ILE A 386 -13.57 -0.89 -32.33
N GLU A 387 -13.96 -0.39 -33.52
CA GLU A 387 -13.48 -0.94 -34.78
C GLU A 387 -11.98 -0.75 -34.97
N PHE A 388 -11.44 0.38 -34.49
CA PHE A 388 -9.99 0.60 -34.48
C PHE A 388 -9.25 -0.46 -33.63
N LEU A 389 -9.74 -0.72 -32.41
CA LEU A 389 -9.13 -1.73 -31.52
C LEU A 389 -9.17 -3.11 -32.14
N GLN A 390 -10.29 -3.49 -32.75
CA GLN A 390 -10.44 -4.77 -33.46
C GLN A 390 -9.47 -4.85 -34.66
N LYS A 391 -9.47 -3.83 -35.50
CA LYS A 391 -8.56 -3.77 -36.67
C LYS A 391 -7.09 -3.78 -36.27
N MET A 392 -6.74 -3.14 -35.16
CA MET A 392 -5.37 -3.17 -34.67
C MET A 392 -4.98 -4.56 -34.13
N ALA A 393 -5.90 -5.29 -33.51
CA ALA A 393 -5.65 -6.69 -33.12
C ALA A 393 -5.40 -7.60 -34.33
N ASP A 394 -6.23 -7.49 -35.37
CA ASP A 394 -6.06 -8.23 -36.60
C ASP A 394 -4.73 -7.89 -37.32
N TRP A 395 -4.36 -6.60 -37.28
CA TRP A 395 -3.08 -6.15 -37.83
C TRP A 395 -1.87 -6.71 -37.05
N ILE A 396 -1.96 -6.84 -35.71
CA ILE A 396 -0.88 -7.47 -34.93
C ILE A 396 -0.76 -8.96 -35.27
N GLU A 397 -1.86 -9.66 -35.49
CA GLU A 397 -1.82 -11.05 -35.97
C GLU A 397 -1.10 -11.16 -37.32
N GLU A 398 -1.51 -10.33 -38.32
CA GLU A 398 -0.81 -10.23 -39.60
C GLU A 398 0.66 -9.88 -39.43
N TRP A 399 0.98 -8.97 -38.51
CA TRP A 399 2.37 -8.60 -38.20
C TRP A 399 3.18 -9.78 -37.67
N CYS A 400 2.60 -10.64 -36.84
CA CYS A 400 3.27 -11.85 -36.34
C CYS A 400 3.64 -12.84 -37.47
N GLU A 401 2.94 -12.82 -38.59
CA GLU A 401 3.22 -13.67 -39.76
C GLU A 401 4.33 -13.10 -40.68
N CYS A 402 4.69 -11.82 -40.48
CA CYS A 402 5.71 -11.17 -41.31
C CYS A 402 7.11 -11.76 -41.07
N PRO A 403 7.92 -11.95 -42.15
CA PRO A 403 9.33 -12.26 -42.01
C PRO A 403 10.06 -11.17 -41.20
N HIS A 404 10.91 -11.59 -40.27
CA HIS A 404 11.62 -10.70 -39.37
C HIS A 404 10.72 -9.96 -38.37
N TYR A 405 9.58 -10.52 -38.05
CA TYR A 405 8.77 -10.12 -36.89
C TYR A 405 9.61 -10.20 -35.59
N THR A 406 9.58 -9.13 -34.79
CA THR A 406 10.48 -8.98 -33.63
C THR A 406 9.76 -8.60 -32.34
N LEU A 407 8.44 -8.52 -32.37
CA LEU A 407 7.65 -8.43 -31.14
C LEU A 407 7.66 -9.80 -30.44
N THR A 408 7.86 -9.84 -29.12
CA THR A 408 7.83 -11.14 -28.43
C THR A 408 6.44 -11.77 -28.52
N PRO A 409 6.31 -13.10 -28.70
CA PRO A 409 5.01 -13.77 -28.77
C PRO A 409 4.12 -13.46 -27.57
N GLN A 410 4.70 -13.33 -26.37
CA GLN A 410 3.99 -12.95 -25.16
C GLN A 410 3.39 -11.54 -25.26
N THR A 411 4.17 -10.55 -25.71
CA THR A 411 3.66 -9.17 -25.88
C THR A 411 2.57 -9.11 -26.95
N ALA A 412 2.74 -9.81 -28.08
CA ALA A 412 1.75 -9.85 -29.14
C ALA A 412 0.42 -10.46 -28.66
N ALA A 413 0.48 -11.64 -28.04
CA ALA A 413 -0.72 -12.31 -27.51
C ALA A 413 -1.44 -11.45 -26.45
N ALA A 414 -0.69 -10.81 -25.55
CA ALA A 414 -1.25 -9.92 -24.55
C ALA A 414 -1.91 -8.67 -25.17
N MET A 415 -1.30 -8.08 -26.21
CA MET A 415 -1.89 -6.95 -26.95
C MET A 415 -3.17 -7.37 -27.68
N ILE A 416 -3.17 -8.46 -28.42
CA ILE A 416 -4.34 -8.97 -29.15
C ILE A 416 -5.49 -9.22 -28.18
N LYS A 417 -5.24 -9.96 -27.10
CA LYS A 417 -6.24 -10.25 -26.08
C LYS A 417 -6.83 -8.98 -25.47
N THR A 418 -5.98 -8.01 -25.12
CA THR A 418 -6.42 -6.76 -24.51
C THR A 418 -7.20 -5.87 -25.48
N LEU A 419 -6.78 -5.77 -26.75
CA LEU A 419 -7.47 -5.00 -27.77
C LEU A 419 -8.87 -5.57 -28.04
N ARG A 420 -8.97 -6.87 -28.32
CA ARG A 420 -10.25 -7.55 -28.55
C ARG A 420 -11.14 -7.55 -27.32
N GLY A 421 -10.58 -7.85 -26.15
CA GLY A 421 -11.32 -7.84 -24.91
C GLY A 421 -11.85 -6.45 -24.53
N THR A 422 -11.05 -5.39 -24.73
CA THR A 422 -11.51 -4.01 -24.53
C THR A 422 -12.62 -3.65 -25.52
N ALA A 423 -12.48 -3.97 -26.79
CA ALA A 423 -13.52 -3.71 -27.80
C ALA A 423 -14.84 -4.42 -27.47
N ALA A 424 -14.76 -5.69 -27.05
CA ALA A 424 -15.94 -6.46 -26.65
C ALA A 424 -16.58 -5.93 -25.36
N LEU A 425 -15.78 -5.56 -24.34
CA LEU A 425 -16.27 -4.93 -23.12
C LEU A 425 -16.99 -3.60 -23.41
N LEU A 426 -16.42 -2.76 -24.28
CA LEU A 426 -17.07 -1.49 -24.67
C LEU A 426 -18.43 -1.75 -25.34
N ASN A 427 -18.53 -2.72 -26.22
CA ASN A 427 -19.81 -3.10 -26.85
C ASN A 427 -20.84 -3.53 -25.80
N ASP A 428 -20.48 -4.43 -24.89
CA ASP A 428 -21.38 -4.90 -23.82
C ASP A 428 -21.87 -3.72 -22.96
N LEU A 429 -20.97 -2.81 -22.56
CA LEU A 429 -21.35 -1.66 -21.75
C LEU A 429 -22.29 -0.69 -22.52
N PHE A 430 -22.06 -0.48 -23.81
CA PHE A 430 -22.95 0.34 -24.62
C PHE A 430 -24.31 -0.32 -24.86
N ASP A 431 -24.35 -1.66 -24.98
CA ASP A 431 -25.60 -2.42 -25.09
C ASP A 431 -26.41 -2.36 -23.78
N GLU A 432 -25.75 -2.20 -22.64
CA GLU A 432 -26.35 -1.96 -21.34
C GLU A 432 -26.70 -0.49 -21.05
N GLY A 433 -26.51 0.40 -22.05
CA GLY A 433 -26.96 1.81 -21.97
C GLY A 433 -25.91 2.80 -21.44
N TYR A 434 -24.62 2.43 -21.42
CA TYR A 434 -23.57 3.40 -21.11
C TYR A 434 -23.47 4.44 -22.23
N GLU A 435 -23.51 5.72 -21.88
CA GLU A 435 -23.33 6.83 -22.84
C GLU A 435 -21.86 6.97 -23.28
N TYR A 436 -20.95 6.74 -22.37
CA TYR A 436 -19.51 6.80 -22.60
C TYR A 436 -18.73 5.94 -21.61
N VAL A 437 -17.52 5.55 -22.00
CA VAL A 437 -16.59 4.80 -21.16
C VAL A 437 -15.20 5.44 -21.22
N ARG A 438 -14.64 5.73 -20.04
CA ARG A 438 -13.25 6.21 -19.90
C ARG A 438 -12.31 5.03 -19.88
N THR A 439 -11.58 4.77 -20.95
CA THR A 439 -10.71 3.60 -21.08
C THR A 439 -9.54 3.58 -20.09
N ALA A 440 -9.13 4.76 -19.56
CA ALA A 440 -8.11 4.87 -18.54
C ALA A 440 -8.46 4.15 -17.20
N VAL A 441 -9.72 3.76 -16.98
CA VAL A 441 -10.08 2.90 -15.84
C VAL A 441 -9.63 1.46 -16.01
N LEU A 442 -9.29 1.06 -17.26
CA LEU A 442 -8.80 -0.27 -17.62
C LEU A 442 -7.26 -0.36 -17.54
N GLN A 443 -6.66 0.28 -16.54
CA GLN A 443 -5.20 0.36 -16.33
C GLN A 443 -4.85 0.17 -14.86
N SER A 444 -3.62 -0.26 -14.56
CA SER A 444 -3.11 -0.43 -13.20
C SER A 444 -2.68 0.90 -12.51
N ASP A 445 -2.68 2.03 -13.22
CA ASP A 445 -2.30 3.36 -12.71
C ASP A 445 -2.87 3.72 -11.32
N PRO A 446 -4.15 3.42 -10.98
CA PRO A 446 -4.68 3.69 -9.64
C PRO A 446 -3.94 2.93 -8.55
N LEU A 447 -3.55 1.69 -8.80
CA LEU A 447 -2.83 0.83 -7.86
C LEU A 447 -1.37 1.26 -7.74
N GLU A 448 -0.70 1.56 -8.86
CA GLU A 448 0.67 2.12 -8.84
C GLU A 448 0.74 3.45 -8.08
N ARG A 449 -0.24 4.34 -8.27
CA ARG A 449 -0.36 5.59 -7.50
C ARG A 449 -0.56 5.33 -6.01
N ARG A 450 -1.36 4.32 -5.65
CA ARG A 450 -1.54 3.91 -4.26
C ARG A 450 -0.21 3.49 -3.63
N TYR A 451 0.59 2.69 -4.32
CA TYR A 451 1.93 2.29 -3.89
C TYR A 451 2.89 3.48 -3.77
N GLY A 452 2.83 4.41 -4.72
CA GLY A 452 3.59 5.67 -4.65
C GLY A 452 3.27 6.48 -3.40
N VAL A 453 1.98 6.64 -3.07
CA VAL A 453 1.54 7.34 -1.84
C VAL A 453 1.99 6.59 -0.59
N THR A 454 1.89 5.26 -0.57
CA THR A 454 2.37 4.41 0.55
C THR A 454 3.87 4.65 0.79
N ARG A 455 4.69 4.62 -0.25
CA ARG A 455 6.14 4.93 -0.15
C ARG A 455 6.40 6.36 0.37
N MET A 456 5.66 7.35 -0.14
CA MET A 456 5.80 8.75 0.29
C MET A 456 5.44 8.95 1.76
N MET A 457 4.46 8.23 2.29
CA MET A 457 4.08 8.29 3.72
C MET A 457 5.21 7.82 4.65
N HIS A 458 6.15 7.04 4.13
CA HIS A 458 7.30 6.49 4.86
C HIS A 458 8.65 7.04 4.37
N GLY A 459 8.67 8.31 3.94
CA GLY A 459 9.90 9.02 3.58
C GLY A 459 10.37 8.81 2.14
N GLY A 460 9.56 8.20 1.29
CA GLY A 460 9.88 7.98 -0.13
C GLY A 460 10.83 6.80 -0.37
N HIS A 461 11.03 5.92 0.61
CA HIS A 461 11.80 4.70 0.44
C HIS A 461 11.17 3.77 -0.60
N PHE A 462 11.99 3.19 -1.46
CA PHE A 462 11.52 2.27 -2.49
C PHE A 462 10.85 1.02 -1.90
N LEU A 463 11.44 0.46 -0.84
CA LEU A 463 10.88 -0.67 -0.09
C LEU A 463 10.33 -0.18 1.24
N VAL A 464 9.10 -0.52 1.54
CA VAL A 464 8.45 -0.34 2.84
C VAL A 464 8.25 -1.69 3.51
N SER A 465 8.19 -1.72 4.83
CA SER A 465 7.89 -2.94 5.56
C SER A 465 6.39 -3.29 5.46
N LEU A 466 6.03 -4.54 5.76
CA LEU A 466 4.63 -4.97 5.80
C LEU A 466 3.81 -4.15 6.82
N VAL A 467 4.41 -3.79 7.96
CA VAL A 467 3.75 -2.96 8.98
C VAL A 467 3.46 -1.55 8.45
N GLU A 468 4.41 -0.96 7.73
CA GLU A 468 4.24 0.34 7.09
C GLU A 468 3.17 0.31 6.00
N PHE A 469 3.18 -0.74 5.16
CA PHE A 469 2.15 -0.97 4.15
C PHE A 469 0.75 -1.05 4.78
N ASN A 470 0.55 -1.95 5.75
CA ASN A 470 -0.73 -2.14 6.43
C ASN A 470 -1.23 -0.87 7.14
N THR A 471 -0.31 -0.10 7.72
CA THR A 471 -0.62 1.18 8.37
C THR A 471 -1.10 2.21 7.34
N SER A 472 -0.37 2.33 6.22
CA SER A 472 -0.73 3.25 5.15
C SER A 472 -2.04 2.87 4.49
N ASP A 473 -2.24 1.59 4.21
CA ASP A 473 -3.46 1.12 3.57
C ASP A 473 -4.69 1.42 4.42
N LYS A 474 -4.62 1.15 5.72
CA LYS A 474 -5.69 1.51 6.67
C LYS A 474 -5.95 3.03 6.69
N ILE A 475 -4.90 3.86 6.73
CA ILE A 475 -5.04 5.32 6.71
C ILE A 475 -5.69 5.80 5.41
N LEU A 476 -5.25 5.27 4.28
CA LEU A 476 -5.76 5.68 2.98
C LEU A 476 -7.20 5.22 2.74
N LEU A 477 -7.57 4.03 3.23
CA LEU A 477 -8.95 3.54 3.23
C LEU A 477 -9.84 4.48 4.05
N MET A 478 -9.44 4.82 5.27
CA MET A 478 -10.19 5.76 6.12
C MET A 478 -10.34 7.13 5.48
N ARG A 479 -9.28 7.66 4.86
CA ARG A 479 -9.35 8.93 4.10
C ARG A 479 -10.38 8.87 2.98
N SER A 480 -10.41 7.76 2.22
CA SER A 480 -11.38 7.59 1.14
C SER A 480 -12.81 7.61 1.65
N LEU A 481 -13.12 6.86 2.72
CA LEU A 481 -14.45 6.84 3.33
C LEU A 481 -14.86 8.22 3.88
N LEU A 482 -13.95 8.88 4.59
CA LEU A 482 -14.22 10.20 5.16
C LEU A 482 -14.44 11.27 4.10
N LYS A 483 -13.80 11.18 2.93
CA LYS A 483 -14.06 12.05 1.77
C LYS A 483 -15.49 11.90 1.27
N GLU A 484 -15.98 10.66 1.21
CA GLU A 484 -17.33 10.36 0.77
C GLU A 484 -18.40 10.57 1.85
N ASN A 485 -18.07 11.25 2.96
CA ASN A 485 -18.94 11.49 4.11
C ASN A 485 -19.38 10.22 4.84
N ILE A 486 -18.70 9.08 4.63
CA ILE A 486 -18.98 7.83 5.31
C ILE A 486 -18.19 7.77 6.60
N ILE A 487 -18.93 7.67 7.72
CA ILE A 487 -18.37 7.42 9.05
C ILE A 487 -18.73 6.00 9.44
N PHE A 488 -17.70 5.21 9.68
CA PHE A 488 -17.86 3.84 10.13
C PHE A 488 -17.71 3.79 11.65
N TRP A 489 -18.82 3.46 12.32
CA TRP A 489 -18.86 3.15 13.75
C TRP A 489 -19.32 1.70 13.88
N GLU A 490 -18.50 0.80 14.39
CA GLU A 490 -18.99 -0.47 14.90
C GLU A 490 -19.45 -0.25 16.35
N GLU A 491 -20.77 -0.28 16.60
CA GLU A 491 -21.34 -0.22 17.95
C GLU A 491 -21.09 -1.50 18.76
N ASP A 492 -20.70 -2.62 18.14
CA ASP A 492 -20.71 -3.97 18.71
C ASP A 492 -19.35 -4.67 18.89
N VAL A 493 -18.25 -3.96 19.12
CA VAL A 493 -16.94 -4.61 19.32
C VAL A 493 -16.53 -4.68 20.80
N PHE A 494 -17.46 -4.75 21.72
CA PHE A 494 -17.12 -4.82 23.15
C PHE A 494 -17.10 -6.22 23.76
N ASP A 495 -17.47 -7.29 23.03
CA ASP A 495 -17.54 -8.64 23.57
C ASP A 495 -17.00 -9.78 22.67
N GLU A 496 -15.87 -9.61 22.01
CA GLU A 496 -15.07 -10.79 21.68
C GLU A 496 -14.38 -11.25 22.96
N LYS A 497 -15.02 -12.14 23.69
CA LYS A 497 -14.30 -12.99 24.67
C LYS A 497 -13.18 -13.70 23.92
N PRO A 498 -11.97 -13.72 24.47
CA PRO A 498 -10.86 -14.41 23.83
C PRO A 498 -11.25 -15.84 23.53
N SER A 499 -11.27 -16.22 22.25
CA SER A 499 -11.48 -17.62 21.87
C SER A 499 -10.28 -18.40 22.39
N VAL A 500 -10.55 -19.42 23.19
CA VAL A 500 -9.53 -20.37 23.67
C VAL A 500 -8.88 -21.00 22.42
N ASN A 501 -7.57 -20.92 22.33
CA ASN A 501 -6.83 -21.59 21.27
C ASN A 501 -6.36 -22.96 21.79
N GLU A 502 -7.10 -24.00 21.46
CA GLU A 502 -6.86 -25.37 21.95
C GLU A 502 -5.47 -25.89 21.56
N GLU A 503 -4.94 -25.53 20.39
CA GLU A 503 -3.60 -25.94 19.96
C GLU A 503 -2.51 -25.28 20.82
N LEU A 504 -2.64 -23.99 21.11
CA LEU A 504 -1.72 -23.28 22.00
C LEU A 504 -1.80 -23.83 23.42
N GLU A 505 -2.99 -24.05 23.96
CA GLU A 505 -3.18 -24.59 25.30
C GLU A 505 -2.59 -26.01 25.45
N SER A 506 -2.76 -26.87 24.43
CA SER A 506 -2.16 -28.22 24.42
C SER A 506 -0.63 -28.19 24.42
N GLU A 507 -0.03 -27.30 23.58
CA GLU A 507 1.44 -27.18 23.53
C GLU A 507 1.99 -26.53 24.80
N ILE A 508 1.32 -25.55 25.39
CA ILE A 508 1.71 -24.96 26.68
C ILE A 508 1.57 -25.93 27.83
N ALA A 509 0.54 -26.78 27.83
CA ALA A 509 0.38 -27.81 28.84
C ALA A 509 1.53 -28.84 28.83
N SER A 510 2.05 -29.19 27.64
CA SER A 510 3.21 -30.06 27.49
C SER A 510 4.52 -29.43 27.98
N LEU A 511 4.61 -28.11 28.05
CA LEU A 511 5.77 -27.35 28.49
C LEU A 511 5.64 -26.84 29.94
N SER A 512 4.64 -27.29 30.68
CA SER A 512 4.32 -26.78 32.03
C SER A 512 5.51 -26.83 32.98
N ASP A 513 6.21 -27.97 33.00
CA ASP A 513 7.38 -28.16 33.87
C ASP A 513 8.58 -27.34 33.41
N ASP A 514 8.77 -27.19 32.12
CA ASP A 514 9.83 -26.37 31.55
C ASP A 514 9.58 -24.87 31.85
N ILE A 515 8.33 -24.41 31.83
CA ILE A 515 7.95 -23.04 32.19
C ILE A 515 8.19 -22.76 33.68
N ALA A 516 7.76 -23.72 34.53
CA ALA A 516 7.85 -23.56 35.98
C ALA A 516 9.31 -23.60 36.48
N ASN A 517 10.18 -24.40 35.84
CA ASN A 517 11.58 -24.59 36.23
C ASN A 517 12.56 -23.79 35.35
N SER A 518 12.06 -22.90 34.49
CA SER A 518 12.90 -22.13 33.59
C SER A 518 13.83 -21.18 34.36
N SER A 519 15.11 -21.16 33.99
CA SER A 519 16.11 -20.25 34.57
C SER A 519 17.07 -19.75 33.49
N LEU A 520 17.65 -18.58 33.72
CA LEU A 520 18.68 -18.01 32.85
C LEU A 520 20.05 -18.57 33.26
N THR A 521 20.98 -18.64 32.29
CA THR A 521 22.40 -18.94 32.56
C THR A 521 23.03 -17.78 33.37
N ASP A 522 24.11 -18.04 34.10
CA ASP A 522 24.79 -17.04 34.93
C ASP A 522 25.18 -15.79 34.16
N GLU A 523 25.71 -15.94 32.95
CA GLU A 523 26.06 -14.79 32.08
C GLU A 523 24.82 -13.98 31.63
N THR A 524 23.74 -14.69 31.30
CA THR A 524 22.47 -14.05 30.91
C THR A 524 21.82 -13.38 32.13
N LEU A 525 21.97 -13.96 33.31
CA LEU A 525 21.46 -13.38 34.56
C LEU A 525 22.11 -12.05 34.88
N GLU A 526 23.43 -11.90 34.69
CA GLU A 526 24.09 -10.58 34.86
C GLU A 526 23.52 -9.50 33.96
N VAL A 527 23.25 -9.83 32.69
CA VAL A 527 22.65 -8.86 31.74
C VAL A 527 21.17 -8.59 32.09
N SER A 528 20.44 -9.60 32.56
CA SER A 528 19.02 -9.47 32.95
C SER A 528 18.80 -8.40 34.03
N LEU A 529 19.79 -8.17 34.92
CA LEU A 529 19.73 -7.13 35.95
C LEU A 529 19.59 -5.72 35.36
N THR A 530 20.22 -5.44 34.22
CA THR A 530 20.07 -4.15 33.54
C THR A 530 18.65 -3.97 33.00
N VAL A 531 18.06 -5.03 32.50
CA VAL A 531 16.67 -5.07 32.01
C VAL A 531 15.70 -4.96 33.18
N ALA A 532 15.95 -5.65 34.29
CA ALA A 532 15.15 -5.53 35.51
C ALA A 532 15.18 -4.11 36.07
N GLY A 533 16.36 -3.48 36.13
CA GLY A 533 16.49 -2.07 36.51
C GLY A 533 15.72 -1.10 35.60
N TYR A 534 15.75 -1.35 34.28
CA TYR A 534 14.92 -0.58 33.34
C TYR A 534 13.42 -0.78 33.61
N ILE A 535 12.98 -2.02 33.81
CA ILE A 535 11.57 -2.34 34.09
C ILE A 535 11.14 -1.71 35.41
N ALA A 536 11.97 -1.82 36.49
CA ALA A 536 11.72 -1.20 37.78
C ALA A 536 11.50 0.32 37.65
N LYS A 537 12.37 1.00 36.90
CA LYS A 537 12.27 2.43 36.61
C LYS A 537 10.96 2.80 35.89
N GLU A 538 10.58 2.02 34.88
CA GLU A 538 9.35 2.27 34.12
C GLU A 538 8.07 1.95 34.92
N VAL A 539 8.12 0.97 35.81
CA VAL A 539 7.03 0.65 36.73
C VAL A 539 6.91 1.72 37.80
N ASN A 540 8.04 2.16 38.39
CA ASN A 540 8.09 3.22 39.39
C ASN A 540 7.41 4.51 38.94
N LYS A 541 7.62 4.92 37.67
CA LYS A 541 6.93 6.08 37.08
C LYS A 541 5.41 5.99 37.06
N LYS A 542 4.85 4.77 37.17
CA LYS A 542 3.41 4.51 37.06
C LYS A 542 2.74 4.27 38.42
N LEU A 543 3.53 4.21 39.48
CA LEU A 543 3.06 3.94 40.82
C LEU A 543 3.05 5.21 41.66
N SER A 544 1.98 5.38 42.45
CA SER A 544 1.85 6.46 43.47
C SER A 544 2.10 5.97 44.87
N CYS A 545 2.23 4.65 45.12
CA CYS A 545 2.38 4.04 46.41
C CYS A 545 3.87 3.88 46.75
N GLU A 546 4.39 4.53 47.77
CA GLU A 546 5.80 4.46 48.17
C GLU A 546 6.20 3.04 48.62
N LYS A 547 5.34 2.33 49.38
CA LYS A 547 5.58 0.94 49.77
C LYS A 547 5.79 0.00 48.57
N CYS A 548 5.06 0.23 47.45
CA CYS A 548 5.29 -0.54 46.23
C CYS A 548 6.62 -0.21 45.56
N LYS A 549 7.09 1.04 45.68
CA LYS A 549 8.36 1.46 45.07
C LYS A 549 9.57 0.84 45.77
N GLU A 550 9.50 0.67 47.10
CA GLU A 550 10.53 0.02 47.91
C GLU A 550 10.83 -1.42 47.49
N HIS A 551 9.82 -2.14 46.99
CA HIS A 551 9.97 -3.51 46.43
C HIS A 551 10.55 -3.57 45.03
N LEU A 552 10.79 -2.46 44.35
CA LEU A 552 11.26 -2.44 42.96
C LEU A 552 12.75 -2.06 42.86
N ILE A 553 13.24 -1.19 43.73
CA ILE A 553 14.56 -0.57 43.63
C ILE A 553 15.26 -0.70 44.96
N SER A 554 16.52 -1.20 44.93
CA SER A 554 17.39 -1.27 46.09
C SER A 554 18.32 -0.04 46.15
N GLU A 555 18.37 0.64 47.29
CA GLU A 555 19.30 1.75 47.48
C GLU A 555 20.74 1.24 47.65
N ASP A 556 20.94 0.12 48.36
CA ASP A 556 22.26 -0.45 48.65
C ASP A 556 22.71 -1.52 47.68
N GLY A 557 21.77 -2.08 46.89
CA GLY A 557 22.00 -3.17 45.90
C GLY A 557 22.53 -4.45 46.54
N THR A 558 22.14 -4.72 47.79
CA THR A 558 22.45 -5.98 48.49
C THR A 558 21.69 -7.14 47.82
N GLY A 559 22.37 -8.27 47.68
CA GLY A 559 21.76 -9.50 47.11
C GLY A 559 21.78 -9.63 45.58
N VAL A 560 22.35 -8.68 44.85
CA VAL A 560 22.44 -8.72 43.38
C VAL A 560 23.91 -8.72 42.91
N ASN A 561 24.24 -9.50 41.90
CA ASN A 561 25.57 -9.48 41.27
C ASN A 561 25.73 -8.27 40.37
N LYS A 562 26.29 -7.19 40.91
CA LYS A 562 26.39 -5.87 40.22
C LYS A 562 27.54 -5.75 39.22
N LYS A 563 28.43 -6.75 39.08
CA LYS A 563 29.68 -6.60 38.30
C LYS A 563 29.47 -5.94 36.93
N TYR A 564 28.48 -6.44 36.16
CA TYR A 564 28.19 -5.90 34.84
C TYR A 564 27.50 -4.52 34.91
N LEU A 565 26.61 -4.34 35.89
CA LEU A 565 25.90 -3.09 36.12
C LEU A 565 26.87 -1.96 36.49
N ASP A 566 27.88 -2.24 37.32
CA ASP A 566 28.95 -1.31 37.72
C ASP A 566 29.84 -0.91 36.55
N LEU A 567 30.10 -1.86 35.61
CA LEU A 567 30.83 -1.57 34.37
C LEU A 567 30.08 -0.64 33.43
N LEU A 568 28.75 -0.72 33.42
CA LEU A 568 27.89 0.15 32.58
C LEU A 568 27.54 1.47 33.27
N SER A 569 27.66 1.56 34.58
CA SER A 569 27.18 2.70 35.38
C SER A 569 28.09 3.92 35.24
N ARG A 570 27.55 4.94 34.61
CA ARG A 570 28.08 6.32 34.68
C ARG A 570 27.28 7.17 35.66
N GLY A 571 26.72 6.54 36.72
CA GLY A 571 25.96 7.21 37.79
C GLY A 571 24.45 7.36 37.54
N GLY A 572 23.83 6.64 36.59
CA GLY A 572 22.41 6.83 36.27
C GLY A 572 21.57 5.54 36.10
N LEU A 573 22.13 4.37 36.34
CA LEU A 573 21.40 3.11 36.25
C LEU A 573 20.65 2.83 37.54
N THR A 574 19.41 2.30 37.38
CA THR A 574 18.57 1.87 38.49
C THR A 574 18.98 0.46 38.90
N VAL A 575 19.31 0.27 40.19
CA VAL A 575 19.57 -1.07 40.73
C VAL A 575 18.26 -1.67 41.20
N PRO A 576 17.82 -2.80 40.63
CA PRO A 576 16.58 -3.45 41.04
C PRO A 576 16.74 -4.12 42.41
N ASP A 577 15.64 -4.28 43.14
CA ASP A 577 15.58 -5.15 44.32
C ASP A 577 15.87 -6.61 43.91
N ALA A 578 16.47 -7.41 44.81
CA ALA A 578 16.87 -8.79 44.49
C ALA A 578 15.68 -9.68 44.11
N THR A 579 14.59 -9.63 44.88
CA THR A 579 13.37 -10.40 44.61
C THR A 579 12.72 -9.96 43.31
N PHE A 580 12.71 -8.67 43.05
CA PHE A 580 12.20 -8.10 41.80
C PHE A 580 13.07 -8.53 40.60
N ALA A 581 14.38 -8.52 40.73
CA ALA A 581 15.32 -8.97 39.72
C ALA A 581 15.13 -10.47 39.40
N ASP A 582 14.98 -11.26 40.41
CA ASP A 582 14.72 -12.70 40.28
C ASP A 582 13.40 -12.97 39.55
N TYR A 583 12.33 -12.30 39.97
CA TYR A 583 11.03 -12.35 39.27
C TYR A 583 11.11 -12.00 37.79
N VAL A 584 11.80 -10.92 37.46
CA VAL A 584 11.97 -10.50 36.05
C VAL A 584 12.78 -11.54 35.28
N SER A 585 13.84 -12.09 35.86
CA SER A 585 14.69 -13.11 35.24
C SER A 585 13.90 -14.38 34.90
N HIS A 586 13.08 -14.86 35.81
CA HIS A 586 12.19 -15.99 35.56
C HIS A 586 11.13 -15.70 34.51
N LEU A 587 10.57 -14.47 34.48
CA LEU A 587 9.65 -14.08 33.38
C LEU A 587 10.32 -14.17 32.01
N PHE A 588 11.58 -13.74 31.90
CA PHE A 588 12.32 -13.80 30.63
C PHE A 588 12.69 -15.23 30.25
N ALA A 589 13.08 -16.05 31.21
CA ALA A 589 13.33 -17.48 30.97
C ALA A 589 12.07 -18.22 30.49
N ALA A 590 10.93 -17.97 31.13
CA ALA A 590 9.65 -18.52 30.70
C ALA A 590 9.23 -18.03 29.31
N LEU A 591 9.50 -16.76 28.97
CA LEU A 591 9.22 -16.22 27.66
C LEU A 591 10.05 -16.91 26.56
N ASP A 592 11.30 -17.31 26.84
CA ASP A 592 12.12 -18.08 25.92
C ASP A 592 11.49 -19.46 25.64
N VAL A 593 10.92 -20.14 26.67
CA VAL A 593 10.23 -21.42 26.52
C VAL A 593 8.97 -21.31 25.68
N ILE A 594 8.13 -20.31 25.97
CA ILE A 594 6.83 -20.16 25.30
C ILE A 594 6.89 -19.36 23.98
N GLU A 595 8.03 -18.83 23.60
CA GLU A 595 8.19 -18.01 22.39
C GLU A 595 7.70 -18.73 21.14
N LEU A 596 8.20 -19.95 20.89
CA LEU A 596 7.88 -20.70 19.69
C LEU A 596 6.40 -21.08 19.60
N PRO A 597 5.77 -21.64 20.64
CA PRO A 597 4.33 -21.87 20.68
C PRO A 597 3.51 -20.59 20.43
N LEU A 598 3.89 -19.47 21.05
CA LEU A 598 3.21 -18.19 20.84
C LEU A 598 3.33 -17.70 19.40
N MET A 599 4.51 -17.83 18.80
CA MET A 599 4.73 -17.43 17.41
C MET A 599 3.92 -18.27 16.42
N LYS A 600 3.74 -19.55 16.71
CA LYS A 600 3.08 -20.54 15.84
C LYS A 600 1.56 -20.50 15.97
N HIS A 601 1.03 -20.40 17.18
CA HIS A 601 -0.39 -20.64 17.45
C HIS A 601 -1.18 -19.44 17.99
N ALA A 602 -0.56 -18.31 18.36
CA ALA A 602 -1.31 -17.21 18.96
C ALA A 602 -2.32 -16.58 17.97
N LYS A 603 -3.59 -16.99 18.07
CA LYS A 603 -4.72 -16.38 17.33
C LYS A 603 -5.02 -14.95 17.78
N GLN A 604 -4.74 -14.64 19.05
CA GLN A 604 -4.79 -13.31 19.64
C GLN A 604 -3.47 -12.55 19.41
N THR A 605 -3.35 -11.35 20.01
CA THR A 605 -2.04 -10.71 20.06
C THR A 605 -1.10 -11.59 20.92
N ILE A 606 0.11 -11.84 20.44
CA ILE A 606 1.16 -12.56 21.17
C ILE A 606 1.28 -12.06 22.62
N ARG A 607 1.21 -10.74 22.80
CA ARG A 607 1.23 -10.10 24.11
C ARG A 607 0.11 -10.57 25.03
N MET A 608 -1.12 -10.70 24.52
CA MET A 608 -2.25 -11.09 25.35
C MET A 608 -2.15 -12.56 25.75
N SER A 609 -1.80 -13.42 24.81
CA SER A 609 -1.56 -14.85 25.08
C SER A 609 -0.42 -15.04 26.05
N ALA A 610 0.72 -14.33 25.87
CA ALA A 610 1.85 -14.39 26.81
C ALA A 610 1.47 -13.94 28.22
N LEU A 611 0.72 -12.83 28.35
CA LEU A 611 0.25 -12.33 29.65
C LEU A 611 -0.68 -13.32 30.36
N ASP A 612 -1.55 -13.96 29.61
CA ASP A 612 -2.47 -14.96 30.16
C ASP A 612 -1.70 -16.19 30.67
N ILE A 613 -0.78 -16.73 29.86
CA ILE A 613 0.08 -17.85 30.25
C ILE A 613 0.92 -17.49 31.48
N LEU A 614 1.72 -16.41 31.43
CA LEU A 614 2.58 -16.01 32.53
C LEU A 614 1.79 -15.74 33.83
N SER A 615 0.57 -15.21 33.73
CA SER A 615 -0.26 -14.96 34.90
C SER A 615 -0.67 -16.21 35.65
N ARG A 616 -0.63 -17.41 35.02
CA ARG A 616 -0.96 -18.69 35.66
C ARG A 616 0.24 -19.25 36.43
N TYR A 617 1.46 -19.08 35.93
CA TYR A 617 2.69 -19.68 36.50
C TYR A 617 3.39 -18.81 37.54
N PHE A 618 3.22 -17.48 37.51
CA PHE A 618 3.97 -16.53 38.34
C PHE A 618 3.09 -15.80 39.36
N GLN A 619 2.22 -16.54 40.07
CA GLN A 619 1.30 -15.95 41.07
C GLN A 619 1.94 -15.79 42.45
N ASP A 620 2.98 -16.58 42.78
CA ASP A 620 3.52 -16.70 44.15
C ASP A 620 4.59 -15.64 44.49
N TYR A 621 5.04 -14.86 43.51
CA TYR A 621 6.03 -13.82 43.75
C TYR A 621 5.40 -12.58 44.42
N THR A 622 6.04 -12.10 45.49
CA THR A 622 5.66 -10.85 46.18
C THR A 622 6.61 -9.73 45.75
N ILE A 623 6.16 -8.87 44.86
CA ILE A 623 6.94 -7.77 44.25
C ILE A 623 6.39 -6.40 44.58
N SER A 624 5.41 -6.31 45.47
CA SER A 624 4.81 -5.05 45.94
C SER A 624 4.05 -5.24 47.24
N CYS A 625 3.45 -4.16 47.77
CA CYS A 625 2.57 -4.29 48.92
C CYS A 625 1.30 -5.10 48.58
N ALA A 626 0.74 -5.79 49.59
CA ALA A 626 -0.40 -6.70 49.45
C ALA A 626 -1.61 -6.08 48.71
N ASP A 627 -1.90 -4.78 49.00
CA ASP A 627 -3.05 -4.08 48.38
C ASP A 627 -2.91 -3.84 46.87
N HIS A 628 -1.68 -3.82 46.37
CA HIS A 628 -1.42 -3.49 44.96
C HIS A 628 -0.77 -4.61 44.17
N GLU A 629 -0.48 -5.76 44.78
CA GLU A 629 0.27 -6.86 44.20
C GLU A 629 -0.24 -7.27 42.79
N LYS A 630 -1.52 -7.58 42.68
CA LYS A 630 -2.14 -7.97 41.40
C LYS A 630 -1.98 -6.90 40.30
N LYS A 631 -2.08 -5.62 40.68
CA LYS A 631 -1.97 -4.50 39.74
C LYS A 631 -0.52 -4.29 39.30
N VAL A 632 0.42 -4.31 40.24
CA VAL A 632 1.84 -4.13 39.98
C VAL A 632 2.37 -5.27 39.13
N ARG A 633 2.07 -6.51 39.49
CA ARG A 633 2.44 -7.71 38.71
C ARG A 633 1.98 -7.63 37.25
N LYS A 634 0.73 -7.23 37.02
CA LYS A 634 0.20 -7.04 35.65
C LYS A 634 0.96 -5.97 34.86
N ILE A 635 1.38 -4.90 35.53
CA ILE A 635 2.17 -3.82 34.88
C ILE A 635 3.57 -4.34 34.54
N VAL A 636 4.22 -5.05 35.45
CA VAL A 636 5.56 -5.64 35.27
C VAL A 636 5.54 -6.64 34.12
N MET A 637 4.66 -7.63 34.15
CA MET A 637 4.53 -8.63 33.08
C MET A 637 4.32 -7.97 31.70
N ARG A 638 3.48 -6.94 31.64
CA ARG A 638 3.22 -6.23 30.40
C ARG A 638 4.45 -5.53 29.84
N ILE A 639 5.27 -4.93 30.71
CA ILE A 639 6.51 -4.27 30.30
C ILE A 639 7.54 -5.33 29.92
N ALA A 640 7.67 -6.41 30.68
CA ALA A 640 8.59 -7.54 30.39
C ALA A 640 8.30 -8.16 29.03
N VAL A 641 7.06 -8.53 28.73
CA VAL A 641 6.65 -9.10 27.45
C VAL A 641 6.97 -8.14 26.28
N ASN A 642 6.65 -6.85 26.42
CA ASN A 642 6.96 -5.87 25.37
C ASN A 642 8.48 -5.73 25.17
N THR A 643 9.25 -5.72 26.25
CA THR A 643 10.72 -5.62 26.20
C THR A 643 11.33 -6.83 25.54
N TYR A 644 10.87 -8.03 25.91
CA TYR A 644 11.33 -9.29 25.32
C TYR A 644 11.19 -9.32 23.81
N PHE A 645 9.97 -9.12 23.31
CA PHE A 645 9.71 -9.15 21.85
C PHE A 645 10.35 -7.98 21.09
N SER A 646 10.52 -6.82 21.73
CA SER A 646 11.27 -5.70 21.12
C SER A 646 12.77 -6.04 21.01
N ASN A 647 13.36 -6.70 22.00
CA ASN A 647 14.76 -7.14 21.95
C ASN A 647 14.96 -8.25 20.92
N LYS A 648 14.01 -9.20 20.82
CA LYS A 648 14.01 -10.20 19.76
C LYS A 648 14.01 -9.58 18.37
N GLN A 649 13.13 -8.60 18.12
CA GLN A 649 13.08 -7.89 16.84
C GLN A 649 14.43 -7.24 16.49
N LYS A 650 15.09 -6.60 17.46
CA LYS A 650 16.40 -5.98 17.28
C LYS A 650 17.46 -7.03 16.92
N ARG A 651 17.51 -8.12 17.67
CA ARG A 651 18.44 -9.23 17.42
C ARG A 651 18.23 -9.85 16.04
N ASP A 652 16.98 -10.10 15.65
CA ASP A 652 16.65 -10.64 14.33
C ASP A 652 17.05 -9.67 13.18
N ALA A 653 17.06 -8.37 13.43
CA ALA A 653 17.51 -7.36 12.46
C ALA A 653 19.06 -7.27 12.34
N ASP A 654 19.78 -7.62 13.41
CA ASP A 654 21.26 -7.55 13.45
C ASP A 654 21.94 -8.77 12.83
N ILE A 655 21.22 -9.89 12.62
CA ILE A 655 21.76 -11.08 11.96
C ILE A 655 22.05 -10.74 10.49
N PRO A 656 23.33 -10.83 10.01
CA PRO A 656 23.68 -10.55 8.64
C PRO A 656 22.92 -11.49 7.70
N ARG A 657 22.06 -10.92 6.85
CA ARG A 657 21.31 -11.69 5.85
C ARG A 657 22.06 -11.66 4.54
N GLU A 658 22.65 -12.77 4.13
CA GLU A 658 23.31 -12.91 2.82
C GLU A 658 22.40 -12.47 1.66
N ASN A 659 21.09 -12.66 1.79
CA ASN A 659 20.09 -12.26 0.78
C ASN A 659 19.78 -10.75 0.73
N ASN A 660 19.98 -9.99 1.81
CA ASN A 660 19.78 -8.53 1.78
C ASN A 660 20.90 -7.81 1.02
N LEU A 661 22.10 -8.39 0.95
CA LEU A 661 23.22 -7.86 0.16
C LEU A 661 22.92 -7.93 -1.34
N GLU A 662 22.22 -8.95 -1.83
CA GLU A 662 21.84 -9.03 -3.25
C GLU A 662 20.74 -8.03 -3.63
N VAL A 663 19.72 -7.85 -2.78
CA VAL A 663 18.69 -6.81 -2.99
C VAL A 663 19.29 -5.42 -2.86
N PHE A 664 20.21 -5.21 -1.89
CA PHE A 664 20.94 -3.94 -1.74
C PHE A 664 21.94 -3.68 -2.87
N LYS A 665 22.56 -4.72 -3.41
CA LYS A 665 23.38 -4.60 -4.62
C LYS A 665 22.55 -4.27 -5.84
N ARG A 666 21.36 -4.88 -6.01
CA ARG A 666 20.40 -4.52 -7.07
C ARG A 666 19.90 -3.09 -6.91
N SER A 667 19.50 -2.67 -5.71
CA SER A 667 19.06 -1.29 -5.45
C SER A 667 20.19 -0.25 -5.56
N LYS A 668 21.45 -0.58 -5.20
CA LYS A 668 22.60 0.30 -5.42
C LYS A 668 23.01 0.40 -6.88
N ILE A 669 22.79 -0.65 -7.67
CA ILE A 669 23.00 -0.60 -9.12
C ILE A 669 21.96 0.33 -9.76
N ASP A 670 20.75 0.43 -9.21
CA ASP A 670 19.69 1.34 -9.67
C ASP A 670 19.88 2.82 -9.25
N VAL A 671 20.79 3.11 -8.32
CA VAL A 671 21.05 4.48 -7.79
C VAL A 671 22.36 5.08 -8.29
N LYS A 672 23.21 4.32 -9.00
CA LYS A 672 24.41 4.89 -9.62
C LYS A 672 24.13 5.33 -11.06
N TYR A 673 23.94 6.69 -11.20
CA TYR A 673 23.91 7.54 -12.38
C TYR A 673 22.67 7.53 -13.24
#